data_cd9b5da129a723f38d126eaf0d1a6b48
#
_entry.id   cd9b5da129a723f38d126eaf0d1a6b48
#
_cell.length_a   1.000
_cell.length_b   1.000
_cell.length_c   1.000
_cell.angle_alpha   90.00
_cell.angle_beta   90.00
_cell.angle_gamma   90.00
#
_symmetry.space_group_name_H-M   'P 1'
#
loop_
_entity.id
_entity.type
_entity.pdbx_description
1 polymer ?
#
loop_
_entity_poly.entity_id
_entity_poly.type
_entity_poly.pdbx_seq_one_letter_code
_entity_poly.pdbx_strand_id
1 'polypeptide(L)'
;MPQRHHQGHKRTPKQLALIIKRCLPMVLTGSGMLCTTANAEEYYFDPIMLETTKSGMQTTDLSRFSKKYAQLPGTYQVDIWLNKKKVSQKKITFTANAEQLLQPQFTVEQLRELGIKVDEIPALAEKDDDSVINSLEQIIPGTAAEFDFNHQRLNLSIPQIALYRDARGYVSPSRWDDGIPTLFTNYSFTGSDNRYRQGNRSQRQYLNMQNGANFGPWRLRNYSTWTRNDQASSWNTISSYLQRDIKALKSQLLLGESATSGSIFSSYTFTGVQLASDDNMLPNSQRGFAPTVRGIANSSAIVTIRQNGYVIYQSNVPAGAFEINDLYPSSNSGDLEVTIEESDGTQRRFIQPYSSLPMMQRPGHLKYSATAGRYRADANSDSKEPEFAEATAIYGLNNTFTLYGGLLGSEDYYALGIGIGGTLGALGALSMDINRADTQFDNQHSFHGYQWRTQYIKDIPETNTNIAVSYYRYTNDGYFSFDEANTRNWDYNSRQKSEIQFNISQTIFDGVSLYAYGSQQDYWGNNEKNRNISVGVSGQQWGIGYSLNYQYSRYTDENNDRALSLNLSIPLERWLPRSRVSYQMTSQKDRPTQHEMRLDGSLLDDGRLSYSLEQSLDDDNNHNSSLNASYRSPYGTFSAGYSYGNDSSQYNYGVTGGVVIHPHGVTLSQYLGNAFALIDANGAPGVRIQNYPGIATDPFGYAVVPYLTTYQENRLSVDTTQLPDNVDLEQTTQFVVPNRGAMVAARFNANIGYRVLVTVSDRNGKPLPFGALASNDETGQQSIVDEGGILYLSGISSKSQSWTVRWGNQADQQCQFAFSTPDSEPTTYVLQGTAQCH
;
A
#
# COMPACT_ATOMS: atom_id res chain seq x y z
N MET A 1 10.69 -33.02 48.68
CA MET A 1 9.46 -33.52 49.32
C MET A 1 8.36 -32.46 49.11
N PRO A 2 7.13 -32.84 48.74
CA PRO A 2 6.69 -34.00 47.98
C PRO A 2 5.98 -33.60 46.66
N GLN A 3 5.96 -34.55 45.75
CA GLN A 3 5.19 -34.58 44.47
C GLN A 3 3.68 -34.53 44.73
N ARG A 4 2.95 -33.87 43.82
CA ARG A 4 1.55 -34.21 43.51
C ARG A 4 1.36 -34.42 42.03
N HIS A 5 1.10 -35.68 41.69
CA HIS A 5 0.54 -36.14 40.42
C HIS A 5 -0.85 -35.54 40.20
N HIS A 6 -1.12 -35.01 38.99
CA HIS A 6 -2.47 -34.93 38.46
C HIS A 6 -2.58 -35.80 37.20
N GLN A 7 -3.31 -36.91 37.36
CA GLN A 7 -3.72 -37.80 36.28
C GLN A 7 -4.74 -37.09 35.39
N GLY A 8 -4.44 -36.99 34.12
CA GLY A 8 -5.40 -36.57 33.07
C GLY A 8 -6.22 -37.79 32.59
N HIS A 9 -7.50 -37.73 32.78
CA HIS A 9 -8.45 -38.71 32.22
C HIS A 9 -8.67 -38.42 30.72
N LYS A 10 -8.13 -39.31 29.88
CA LYS A 10 -8.51 -39.44 28.46
C LYS A 10 -9.93 -40.02 28.39
N ARG A 11 -10.92 -39.22 27.94
CA ARG A 11 -12.25 -39.72 27.55
C ARG A 11 -12.19 -40.10 26.08
N THR A 12 -12.51 -41.35 25.81
CA THR A 12 -12.64 -41.96 24.47
C THR A 12 -13.91 -41.52 23.75
N PRO A 13 -13.95 -41.47 22.39
CA PRO A 13 -15.04 -40.88 21.59
C PRO A 13 -16.24 -41.80 21.36
N LYS A 14 -16.57 -42.71 22.26
CA LYS A 14 -17.71 -43.66 22.08
C LYS A 14 -18.98 -43.26 22.81
N GLN A 15 -19.04 -42.15 23.53
CA GLN A 15 -20.25 -41.75 24.28
C GLN A 15 -21.09 -40.61 23.67
N LEU A 16 -20.65 -40.02 22.52
CA LEU A 16 -21.44 -38.97 21.83
C LEU A 16 -22.41 -39.50 20.75
N ALA A 17 -22.36 -40.82 20.44
CA ALA A 17 -23.19 -41.42 19.38
C ALA A 17 -24.56 -41.96 19.85
N LEU A 18 -24.91 -41.81 21.12
CA LEU A 18 -26.14 -42.41 21.69
C LEU A 18 -27.27 -41.39 21.97
N ILE A 19 -27.07 -40.11 21.79
CA ILE A 19 -28.11 -39.08 22.03
C ILE A 19 -28.83 -38.62 20.74
N ILE A 20 -28.30 -38.90 19.55
CA ILE A 20 -28.87 -38.45 18.27
C ILE A 20 -29.87 -39.47 17.64
N LYS A 21 -30.11 -40.62 18.26
CA LYS A 21 -30.96 -41.68 17.67
C LYS A 21 -32.39 -41.78 18.22
N ARG A 22 -32.91 -40.78 18.91
CA ARG A 22 -34.24 -40.83 19.51
C ARG A 22 -35.22 -39.70 19.23
N CYS A 23 -35.03 -38.91 18.13
CA CYS A 23 -36.02 -37.93 17.68
C CYS A 23 -36.17 -37.97 16.16
N LEU A 24 -36.74 -39.03 15.63
CA LEU A 24 -37.51 -39.12 14.35
C LEU A 24 -38.37 -40.34 14.48
N PRO A 25 -39.69 -40.37 14.28
CA PRO A 25 -40.42 -39.82 13.14
C PRO A 25 -41.83 -39.25 13.46
N MET A 26 -42.39 -38.58 12.51
CA MET A 26 -43.76 -38.13 12.23
C MET A 26 -43.75 -36.63 11.92
N VAL A 27 -44.05 -36.24 10.71
CA VAL A 27 -45.31 -36.20 10.02
C VAL A 27 -45.08 -35.95 8.51
N LEU A 28 -45.53 -36.86 7.68
CA LEU A 28 -45.86 -36.61 6.28
C LEU A 28 -47.41 -36.52 6.27
N THR A 29 -47.96 -35.34 5.91
CA THR A 29 -49.16 -35.13 5.15
C THR A 29 -49.56 -33.65 5.16
N GLY A 30 -49.87 -33.10 3.99
CA GLY A 30 -50.59 -31.84 3.90
C GLY A 30 -49.98 -30.79 2.95
N SER A 31 -50.18 -31.04 1.63
CA SER A 31 -50.05 -30.04 0.60
C SER A 31 -51.06 -28.89 0.89
N GLY A 32 -50.52 -27.70 1.12
CA GLY A 32 -51.30 -26.46 1.17
C GLY A 32 -50.40 -25.34 0.76
N MET A 33 -50.49 -24.90 -0.50
CA MET A 33 -49.98 -23.59 -0.92
C MET A 33 -50.68 -22.53 -0.07
N LEU A 34 -49.98 -21.98 0.90
CA LEU A 34 -50.31 -20.68 1.49
C LEU A 34 -49.29 -19.68 0.93
N CYS A 35 -49.76 -18.86 -0.01
CA CYS A 35 -49.11 -17.56 -0.27
C CYS A 35 -49.09 -16.79 1.05
N THR A 36 -47.99 -16.81 1.76
CA THR A 36 -47.80 -15.85 2.86
C THR A 36 -47.52 -14.48 2.21
N THR A 37 -48.55 -13.64 2.22
CA THR A 37 -48.37 -12.18 2.11
C THR A 37 -47.34 -11.81 3.15
N ALA A 38 -46.21 -11.21 2.73
CA ALA A 38 -45.24 -10.63 3.62
C ALA A 38 -45.93 -9.53 4.41
N ASN A 39 -46.37 -9.84 5.63
CA ASN A 39 -46.81 -8.82 6.57
C ASN A 39 -45.53 -8.03 6.95
N ALA A 40 -45.58 -6.74 6.71
CA ALA A 40 -44.56 -5.83 7.28
C ALA A 40 -44.58 -6.02 8.80
N GLU A 41 -43.44 -6.44 9.37
CA GLU A 41 -43.33 -6.53 10.84
C GLU A 41 -43.50 -5.13 11.42
N GLU A 42 -44.62 -4.92 12.12
CA GLU A 42 -44.93 -3.73 12.83
C GLU A 42 -44.30 -3.84 14.23
N TYR A 43 -43.32 -2.98 14.54
CA TYR A 43 -42.66 -2.94 15.86
C TYR A 43 -43.49 -2.05 16.76
N TYR A 44 -43.98 -2.58 17.88
CA TYR A 44 -44.57 -1.78 18.93
C TYR A 44 -43.48 -1.33 19.93
N PHE A 45 -43.25 -0.03 20.00
CA PHE A 45 -42.41 0.57 21.04
C PHE A 45 -43.32 1.13 22.14
N ASP A 46 -43.26 0.55 23.34
CA ASP A 46 -44.00 1.08 24.49
C ASP A 46 -43.34 2.43 24.89
N PRO A 47 -44.08 3.56 24.81
CA PRO A 47 -43.56 4.88 25.20
C PRO A 47 -43.10 4.95 26.67
N ILE A 48 -43.58 4.03 27.52
CA ILE A 48 -43.20 3.93 28.95
C ILE A 48 -41.75 3.40 29.10
N MET A 49 -41.19 2.71 28.08
CA MET A 49 -39.80 2.21 28.06
C MET A 49 -38.78 3.33 27.82
N LEU A 50 -39.18 4.49 27.32
CA LEU A 50 -38.30 5.65 27.27
C LEU A 50 -38.21 6.17 28.71
N GLU A 51 -37.05 6.11 29.34
CA GLU A 51 -36.77 6.62 30.67
C GLU A 51 -37.00 8.16 30.73
N THR A 52 -38.25 8.59 30.88
CA THR A 52 -38.58 10.00 31.07
C THR A 52 -38.45 10.35 32.54
N THR A 53 -37.38 11.00 32.95
CA THR A 53 -37.08 11.38 34.32
C THR A 53 -37.90 12.59 34.84
N LYS A 54 -38.97 13.05 34.16
CA LYS A 54 -39.85 14.10 34.63
C LYS A 54 -41.31 13.84 34.30
N SER A 55 -42.12 13.66 35.34
CA SER A 55 -43.57 13.63 35.28
C SER A 55 -44.13 14.90 34.63
N GLY A 56 -44.74 14.77 33.45
CA GLY A 56 -45.45 15.85 32.76
C GLY A 56 -45.25 15.98 31.25
N MET A 57 -44.38 15.21 30.65
CA MET A 57 -44.17 15.24 29.19
C MET A 57 -45.19 14.33 28.46
N GLN A 58 -45.85 14.90 27.45
CA GLN A 58 -46.67 14.14 26.50
C GLN A 58 -45.84 13.06 25.85
N THR A 59 -46.45 11.86 25.70
CA THR A 59 -45.86 10.71 24.99
C THR A 59 -45.39 11.14 23.62
N THR A 60 -44.09 10.95 23.36
CA THR A 60 -43.50 11.11 22.01
C THR A 60 -44.28 10.19 21.05
N ASP A 61 -44.70 10.73 19.90
CA ASP A 61 -45.35 9.93 18.85
C ASP A 61 -44.33 9.01 18.20
N LEU A 62 -44.30 7.76 18.64
CA LEU A 62 -43.44 6.71 18.15
C LEU A 62 -44.05 5.94 16.98
N SER A 63 -45.26 6.32 16.51
CA SER A 63 -45.95 5.64 15.43
C SER A 63 -45.16 5.59 14.11
N ARG A 64 -44.25 6.55 13.93
CA ARG A 64 -43.33 6.57 12.80
C ARG A 64 -42.24 5.50 12.87
N PHE A 65 -41.86 5.08 14.06
CA PHE A 65 -40.83 4.07 14.28
C PHE A 65 -41.39 2.65 14.37
N SER A 66 -42.74 2.52 14.38
CA SER A 66 -43.39 1.22 14.38
C SER A 66 -43.21 0.44 13.08
N LYS A 67 -42.82 1.12 11.99
CA LYS A 67 -42.51 0.49 10.72
C LYS A 67 -41.00 0.49 10.50
N LYS A 68 -40.46 -0.67 10.20
CA LYS A 68 -39.05 -0.81 9.81
C LYS A 68 -38.78 0.10 8.61
N TYR A 69 -37.74 0.98 8.72
CA TYR A 69 -37.31 1.90 7.65
C TYR A 69 -38.18 3.15 7.38
N ALA A 70 -39.00 3.60 8.29
CA ALA A 70 -39.86 4.77 8.13
C ALA A 70 -39.12 6.12 8.43
N GLN A 71 -37.91 6.33 7.92
CA GLN A 71 -37.17 7.59 8.04
C GLN A 71 -37.66 8.62 7.01
N LEU A 72 -37.31 9.91 7.24
CA LEU A 72 -37.68 10.99 6.32
C LEU A 72 -36.85 10.92 5.03
N PRO A 73 -37.48 11.21 3.85
CA PRO A 73 -36.72 11.44 2.64
C PRO A 73 -35.74 12.60 2.82
N GLY A 74 -34.55 12.49 2.26
CA GLY A 74 -33.52 13.52 2.39
C GLY A 74 -32.17 13.02 1.88
N THR A 75 -31.14 13.86 2.01
CA THR A 75 -29.76 13.49 1.64
C THR A 75 -29.02 13.13 2.91
N TYR A 76 -28.49 11.92 2.96
CA TYR A 76 -27.75 11.37 4.10
C TYR A 76 -26.32 11.03 3.71
N GLN A 77 -25.39 11.27 4.63
CA GLN A 77 -24.01 10.80 4.50
C GLN A 77 -23.96 9.33 4.88
N VAL A 78 -23.72 8.44 3.92
CA VAL A 78 -23.80 7.01 4.16
C VAL A 78 -22.53 6.26 3.76
N ASP A 79 -22.22 5.23 4.54
CA ASP A 79 -21.25 4.21 4.18
C ASP A 79 -21.91 3.23 3.20
N ILE A 80 -21.42 3.17 1.96
CA ILE A 80 -21.95 2.25 0.94
C ILE A 80 -21.23 0.91 1.04
N TRP A 81 -22.00 -0.14 1.26
CA TRP A 81 -21.55 -1.53 1.30
C TRP A 81 -22.12 -2.29 0.11
N LEU A 82 -21.24 -2.77 -0.75
CA LEU A 82 -21.60 -3.59 -1.91
C LEU A 82 -21.25 -5.05 -1.64
N ASN A 83 -22.26 -5.92 -1.67
CA ASN A 83 -22.10 -7.36 -1.39
C ASN A 83 -21.28 -7.63 -0.11
N LYS A 84 -21.62 -6.95 0.99
CA LYS A 84 -20.97 -7.04 2.32
C LYS A 84 -19.56 -6.43 2.42
N LYS A 85 -19.10 -5.71 1.41
CA LYS A 85 -17.80 -4.99 1.44
C LYS A 85 -18.05 -3.48 1.41
N LYS A 86 -17.46 -2.73 2.35
CA LYS A 86 -17.49 -1.25 2.30
C LYS A 86 -16.68 -0.78 1.08
N VAL A 87 -17.33 -0.02 0.18
CA VAL A 87 -16.73 0.44 -1.07
C VAL A 87 -16.54 1.95 -1.12
N SER A 88 -17.38 2.73 -0.44
CA SER A 88 -17.25 4.19 -0.41
C SER A 88 -18.06 4.80 0.73
N GLN A 89 -17.87 6.10 0.96
CA GLN A 89 -18.70 6.93 1.82
C GLN A 89 -19.11 8.17 1.02
N LYS A 90 -20.41 8.38 0.82
CA LYS A 90 -20.95 9.48 -0.01
C LYS A 90 -22.25 10.03 0.55
N LYS A 91 -22.57 11.26 0.17
CA LYS A 91 -23.92 11.82 0.34
C LYS A 91 -24.85 11.21 -0.71
N ILE A 92 -25.88 10.50 -0.28
CA ILE A 92 -26.88 9.87 -1.16
C ILE A 92 -28.24 10.46 -0.82
N THR A 93 -28.99 10.83 -1.84
CA THR A 93 -30.37 11.28 -1.71
C THR A 93 -31.30 10.09 -1.69
N PHE A 94 -32.20 10.05 -0.72
CA PHE A 94 -33.24 9.01 -0.58
C PHE A 94 -34.61 9.62 -0.81
N THR A 95 -35.42 8.93 -1.61
CA THR A 95 -36.82 9.25 -1.82
C THR A 95 -37.71 8.12 -1.32
N ALA A 96 -38.92 8.44 -0.86
CA ALA A 96 -39.88 7.45 -0.44
C ALA A 96 -40.58 6.82 -1.65
N ASN A 97 -40.67 5.48 -1.69
CA ASN A 97 -41.47 4.77 -2.67
C ASN A 97 -42.97 4.76 -2.25
N ALA A 98 -43.83 4.10 -3.01
CA ALA A 98 -45.26 4.01 -2.72
C ALA A 98 -45.57 3.35 -1.37
N GLU A 99 -44.67 2.54 -0.82
CA GLU A 99 -44.76 1.87 0.47
C GLU A 99 -44.13 2.67 1.62
N GLN A 100 -43.72 3.93 1.37
CA GLN A 100 -43.03 4.83 2.32
C GLN A 100 -41.61 4.33 2.69
N LEU A 101 -41.04 3.40 1.93
CA LEU A 101 -39.67 2.94 2.14
C LEU A 101 -38.67 3.84 1.39
N LEU A 102 -37.56 4.16 2.04
CA LEU A 102 -36.50 4.99 1.44
C LEU A 102 -35.76 4.21 0.35
N GLN A 103 -35.73 4.79 -0.84
CA GLN A 103 -34.97 4.28 -1.98
C GLN A 103 -33.82 5.22 -2.31
N PRO A 104 -32.56 4.70 -2.41
CA PRO A 104 -31.42 5.53 -2.79
C PRO A 104 -31.51 5.94 -4.26
N GLN A 105 -31.17 7.18 -4.53
CA GLN A 105 -31.01 7.71 -5.88
C GLN A 105 -29.53 7.72 -6.25
N PHE A 106 -29.20 7.10 -7.38
CA PHE A 106 -27.85 7.10 -7.94
C PHE A 106 -27.83 7.72 -9.32
N THR A 107 -26.75 8.43 -9.66
CA THR A 107 -26.47 8.78 -11.05
C THR A 107 -25.83 7.58 -11.76
N VAL A 108 -25.90 7.56 -13.10
CA VAL A 108 -25.26 6.53 -13.92
C VAL A 108 -23.75 6.51 -13.66
N GLU A 109 -23.11 7.68 -13.51
CA GLU A 109 -21.71 7.80 -13.12
C GLU A 109 -21.43 7.11 -11.77
N GLN A 110 -22.27 7.36 -10.76
CA GLN A 110 -22.10 6.71 -9.44
C GLN A 110 -22.24 5.18 -9.52
N LEU A 111 -23.13 4.66 -10.38
CA LEU A 111 -23.26 3.22 -10.61
C LEU A 111 -22.02 2.63 -11.29
N ARG A 112 -21.45 3.34 -12.26
CA ARG A 112 -20.17 2.95 -12.91
C ARG A 112 -19.02 2.94 -11.91
N GLU A 113 -18.94 3.92 -11.02
CA GLU A 113 -17.95 3.96 -9.93
C GLU A 113 -18.09 2.80 -8.94
N LEU A 114 -19.31 2.33 -8.70
CA LEU A 114 -19.58 1.12 -7.88
C LEU A 114 -19.22 -0.18 -8.60
N GLY A 115 -18.74 -0.14 -9.84
CA GLY A 115 -18.34 -1.31 -10.63
C GLY A 115 -19.50 -2.02 -11.33
N ILE A 116 -20.64 -1.35 -11.52
CA ILE A 116 -21.75 -1.89 -12.31
C ILE A 116 -21.42 -1.76 -13.80
N LYS A 117 -21.74 -2.80 -14.56
CA LYS A 117 -21.54 -2.86 -16.02
C LYS A 117 -22.56 -2.01 -16.76
N VAL A 118 -22.51 -0.70 -16.56
CA VAL A 118 -23.47 0.26 -17.13
C VAL A 118 -23.61 0.08 -18.64
N ASP A 119 -22.49 -0.08 -19.35
CA ASP A 119 -22.45 -0.17 -20.81
C ASP A 119 -22.98 -1.51 -21.35
N GLU A 120 -23.04 -2.56 -20.52
CA GLU A 120 -23.61 -3.88 -20.88
C GLU A 120 -25.09 -4.03 -20.50
N ILE A 121 -25.65 -3.06 -19.73
CA ILE A 121 -27.05 -3.07 -19.32
C ILE A 121 -27.85 -2.13 -20.22
N PRO A 122 -28.71 -2.62 -21.13
CA PRO A 122 -29.36 -1.79 -22.14
C PRO A 122 -30.13 -0.59 -21.57
N ALA A 123 -30.78 -0.74 -20.42
CA ALA A 123 -31.53 0.32 -19.75
C ALA A 123 -30.65 1.44 -19.15
N LEU A 124 -29.34 1.23 -19.03
CA LEU A 124 -28.35 2.20 -18.52
C LEU A 124 -27.45 2.74 -19.64
N ALA A 125 -27.12 1.91 -20.63
CA ALA A 125 -26.15 2.22 -21.69
C ALA A 125 -26.55 3.46 -22.55
N GLU A 126 -27.84 3.73 -22.66
CA GLU A 126 -28.38 4.87 -23.45
C GLU A 126 -28.57 6.13 -22.60
N LYS A 127 -28.24 6.11 -21.31
CA LYS A 127 -28.45 7.24 -20.40
C LYS A 127 -27.15 8.04 -20.22
N ASP A 128 -27.30 9.35 -20.08
CA ASP A 128 -26.20 10.24 -19.72
C ASP A 128 -25.71 9.96 -18.28
N ASP A 129 -24.44 10.24 -18.01
CA ASP A 129 -23.79 9.99 -16.73
C ASP A 129 -24.48 10.67 -15.53
N ASP A 130 -25.09 11.84 -15.75
CA ASP A 130 -25.85 12.61 -14.75
C ASP A 130 -27.29 12.11 -14.55
N SER A 131 -27.76 11.16 -15.35
CA SER A 131 -29.13 10.64 -15.26
C SER A 131 -29.35 9.93 -13.92
N VAL A 132 -30.41 10.34 -13.21
CA VAL A 132 -30.75 9.78 -11.90
C VAL A 132 -31.57 8.50 -12.05
N ILE A 133 -31.16 7.47 -11.35
CA ILE A 133 -31.80 6.16 -11.27
C ILE A 133 -32.48 6.04 -9.91
N ASN A 134 -33.82 5.90 -9.91
CA ASN A 134 -34.65 5.85 -8.70
C ASN A 134 -34.86 4.42 -8.17
N SER A 135 -34.70 3.39 -8.99
CA SER A 135 -34.90 2.00 -8.60
C SER A 135 -33.92 1.10 -9.35
N LEU A 136 -32.92 0.58 -8.62
CA LEU A 136 -31.95 -0.37 -9.17
C LEU A 136 -32.57 -1.74 -9.46
N GLU A 137 -33.54 -2.17 -8.64
CA GLU A 137 -34.17 -3.48 -8.76
C GLU A 137 -34.95 -3.65 -10.08
N GLN A 138 -35.58 -2.55 -10.56
CA GLN A 138 -36.30 -2.56 -11.85
C GLN A 138 -35.35 -2.68 -13.04
N ILE A 139 -34.13 -2.20 -12.92
CA ILE A 139 -33.14 -2.19 -14.00
C ILE A 139 -32.25 -3.41 -13.95
N ILE A 140 -31.86 -3.84 -12.75
CA ILE A 140 -31.02 -5.00 -12.49
C ILE A 140 -31.80 -5.97 -11.59
N PRO A 141 -32.49 -6.96 -12.16
CA PRO A 141 -33.24 -7.91 -11.38
C PRO A 141 -32.39 -8.66 -10.34
N GLY A 142 -32.92 -8.80 -9.13
CA GLY A 142 -32.19 -9.43 -8.02
C GLY A 142 -31.28 -8.49 -7.25
N THR A 143 -31.33 -7.18 -7.51
CA THR A 143 -30.69 -6.15 -6.70
C THR A 143 -31.57 -5.84 -5.48
N ALA A 144 -30.94 -5.65 -4.32
CA ALA A 144 -31.60 -5.15 -3.12
C ALA A 144 -30.77 -3.98 -2.54
N ALA A 145 -31.48 -2.95 -2.08
CA ALA A 145 -30.92 -1.81 -1.40
C ALA A 145 -31.57 -1.67 -0.02
N GLU A 146 -30.78 -1.73 1.03
CA GLU A 146 -31.24 -1.62 2.42
C GLU A 146 -30.47 -0.50 3.12
N PHE A 147 -31.21 0.49 3.63
CA PHE A 147 -30.61 1.60 4.38
C PHE A 147 -30.72 1.36 5.88
N ASP A 148 -29.59 1.06 6.52
CA ASP A 148 -29.45 1.00 7.98
C ASP A 148 -29.20 2.41 8.51
N PHE A 149 -30.26 3.08 8.92
CA PHE A 149 -30.22 4.44 9.39
C PHE A 149 -29.39 4.62 10.66
N ASN A 150 -29.45 3.67 11.60
CA ASN A 150 -28.74 3.75 12.87
C ASN A 150 -27.22 3.75 12.70
N HIS A 151 -26.73 3.06 11.68
CA HIS A 151 -25.31 2.99 11.36
C HIS A 151 -24.93 3.87 10.15
N GLN A 152 -25.87 4.66 9.63
CA GLN A 152 -25.70 5.46 8.41
C GLN A 152 -25.08 4.63 7.28
N ARG A 153 -25.61 3.43 7.07
CA ARG A 153 -25.05 2.44 6.17
C ARG A 153 -26.06 2.01 5.11
N LEU A 154 -25.66 2.13 3.84
CA LEU A 154 -26.42 1.63 2.70
C LEU A 154 -25.85 0.28 2.23
N ASN A 155 -26.59 -0.81 2.46
CA ASN A 155 -26.26 -2.14 1.99
C ASN A 155 -26.85 -2.36 0.60
N LEU A 156 -25.99 -2.55 -0.39
CA LEU A 156 -26.34 -2.90 -1.76
C LEU A 156 -25.98 -4.37 -2.00
N SER A 157 -26.98 -5.17 -2.37
CA SER A 157 -26.76 -6.52 -2.88
C SER A 157 -27.02 -6.52 -4.38
N ILE A 158 -25.99 -6.69 -5.19
CA ILE A 158 -26.08 -6.67 -6.66
C ILE A 158 -25.57 -8.00 -7.19
N PRO A 159 -26.32 -8.64 -8.14
CA PRO A 159 -25.89 -9.88 -8.75
C PRO A 159 -24.52 -9.73 -9.42
N GLN A 160 -23.63 -10.71 -9.22
CA GLN A 160 -22.27 -10.65 -9.74
C GLN A 160 -22.18 -10.55 -11.27
N ILE A 161 -23.21 -11.00 -11.99
CA ILE A 161 -23.28 -10.88 -13.45
C ILE A 161 -23.36 -9.41 -13.91
N ALA A 162 -23.97 -8.55 -13.08
CA ALA A 162 -24.11 -7.12 -13.34
C ALA A 162 -22.89 -6.31 -12.89
N LEU A 163 -21.94 -6.95 -12.22
CA LEU A 163 -20.68 -6.32 -11.78
C LEU A 163 -19.51 -6.79 -12.64
N TYR A 164 -18.56 -5.90 -12.87
CA TYR A 164 -17.30 -6.34 -13.41
C TYR A 164 -16.66 -7.36 -12.46
N ARG A 165 -16.32 -8.55 -12.97
CA ARG A 165 -15.54 -9.56 -12.23
C ARG A 165 -14.09 -9.08 -12.20
N ASP A 166 -13.82 -8.11 -11.35
CA ASP A 166 -12.50 -7.56 -11.29
C ASP A 166 -11.62 -8.39 -10.36
N ALA A 167 -10.38 -8.57 -10.78
CA ALA A 167 -9.34 -9.17 -9.96
C ALA A 167 -9.22 -8.43 -8.62
N ARG A 168 -8.87 -9.14 -7.54
CA ARG A 168 -8.70 -8.53 -6.22
C ARG A 168 -7.70 -7.37 -6.27
N GLY A 169 -8.14 -6.20 -5.75
CA GLY A 169 -7.37 -4.97 -5.80
C GLY A 169 -7.44 -4.24 -7.15
N TYR A 170 -8.34 -4.63 -8.03
CA TYR A 170 -8.63 -3.86 -9.23
C TYR A 170 -9.26 -2.51 -8.86
N VAL A 171 -8.76 -1.47 -9.51
CA VAL A 171 -9.37 -0.15 -9.50
C VAL A 171 -9.52 0.29 -10.96
N SER A 172 -10.74 0.65 -11.35
CA SER A 172 -11.00 1.12 -12.71
C SER A 172 -10.08 2.29 -13.08
N PRO A 173 -9.49 2.30 -14.29
CA PRO A 173 -8.69 3.43 -14.76
C PRO A 173 -9.43 4.78 -14.77
N SER A 174 -10.77 4.79 -14.78
CA SER A 174 -11.58 6.00 -14.64
C SER A 174 -11.45 6.66 -13.25
N ARG A 175 -11.14 5.87 -12.22
CA ARG A 175 -10.89 6.37 -10.85
C ARG A 175 -9.44 6.80 -10.62
N TRP A 176 -8.55 6.56 -11.56
CA TRP A 176 -7.14 6.93 -11.43
C TRP A 176 -7.00 8.45 -11.55
N ASP A 177 -6.57 9.05 -10.44
CA ASP A 177 -6.50 10.50 -10.28
C ASP A 177 -5.12 11.02 -10.70
N ASP A 178 -5.09 11.91 -11.70
CA ASP A 178 -3.89 12.60 -12.14
C ASP A 178 -3.43 13.67 -11.12
N GLY A 179 -4.26 13.95 -10.10
CA GLY A 179 -3.95 14.87 -9.03
C GLY A 179 -4.04 16.34 -9.41
N ILE A 180 -3.65 17.18 -8.45
CA ILE A 180 -3.66 18.63 -8.60
C ILE A 180 -2.33 19.17 -9.16
N PRO A 181 -2.32 20.32 -9.84
CA PRO A 181 -1.09 21.00 -10.23
C PRO A 181 -0.19 21.26 -9.02
N THR A 182 1.09 20.91 -9.15
CA THR A 182 1.99 20.92 -8.00
C THR A 182 3.43 21.11 -8.45
N LEU A 183 4.18 21.94 -7.71
CA LEU A 183 5.64 21.95 -7.75
C LEU A 183 6.14 21.42 -6.42
N PHE A 184 7.17 20.60 -6.44
CA PHE A 184 7.76 20.12 -5.19
C PHE A 184 9.26 19.91 -5.31
N THR A 185 9.92 19.93 -4.16
CA THR A 185 11.30 19.49 -4.02
C THR A 185 11.42 18.63 -2.77
N ASN A 186 11.97 17.43 -2.94
CA ASN A 186 12.52 16.64 -1.85
C ASN A 186 13.97 17.06 -1.64
N TYR A 187 14.38 17.20 -0.40
CA TYR A 187 15.76 17.47 -0.06
C TYR A 187 16.24 16.53 1.05
N SER A 188 17.48 16.10 0.94
CA SER A 188 18.21 15.40 1.99
C SER A 188 19.60 16.00 2.08
N PHE A 189 19.83 16.76 3.13
CA PHE A 189 21.09 17.38 3.42
C PHE A 189 21.78 16.67 4.57
N THR A 190 23.04 16.31 4.41
CA THR A 190 23.89 15.74 5.45
C THR A 190 25.23 16.43 5.49
N GLY A 191 25.75 16.63 6.68
CA GLY A 191 27.07 17.21 6.88
C GLY A 191 27.83 16.49 7.98
N SER A 192 29.16 16.45 7.85
CA SER A 192 30.07 15.97 8.87
C SER A 192 31.26 16.90 9.04
N ASP A 193 31.72 17.03 10.29
CA ASP A 193 32.89 17.81 10.70
C ASP A 193 33.77 16.87 11.52
N ASN A 194 34.84 16.38 10.92
CA ASN A 194 35.84 15.51 11.54
C ASN A 194 37.02 16.36 12.06
N ARG A 195 37.38 16.14 13.31
CA ARG A 195 38.52 16.76 13.98
C ARG A 195 39.50 15.71 14.44
N TYR A 196 40.65 15.71 13.86
CA TYR A 196 41.75 14.79 14.21
C TYR A 196 42.61 15.35 15.32
N ARG A 197 43.12 14.53 16.22
CA ARG A 197 44.01 14.94 17.32
C ARG A 197 45.25 15.64 16.85
N GLN A 198 45.73 15.34 15.63
CA GLN A 198 46.88 15.99 15.02
C GLN A 198 46.62 17.43 14.51
N GLY A 199 45.42 17.98 14.81
CA GLY A 199 45.01 19.33 14.44
C GLY A 199 44.38 19.48 13.06
N ASN A 200 44.34 18.43 12.27
CA ASN A 200 43.64 18.44 10.97
C ASN A 200 42.14 18.42 11.17
N ARG A 201 41.45 19.12 10.27
CA ARG A 201 39.96 19.13 10.23
C ARG A 201 39.52 18.79 8.81
N SER A 202 38.48 17.99 8.68
CA SER A 202 37.84 17.66 7.40
C SER A 202 36.36 17.86 7.48
N GLN A 203 35.81 18.64 6.55
CA GLN A 203 34.37 18.89 6.42
C GLN A 203 33.85 18.28 5.13
N ARG A 204 32.69 17.60 5.23
CA ARG A 204 31.95 17.07 4.08
C ARG A 204 30.51 17.47 4.17
N GLN A 205 29.93 17.87 3.06
CA GLN A 205 28.52 18.19 2.94
C GLN A 205 27.97 17.55 1.67
N TYR A 206 26.77 17.03 1.78
CA TYR A 206 26.06 16.38 0.69
C TYR A 206 24.61 16.84 0.70
N LEU A 207 24.12 17.26 -0.45
CA LEU A 207 22.72 17.61 -0.67
C LEU A 207 22.20 16.78 -1.85
N ASN A 208 21.11 16.08 -1.63
CA ASN A 208 20.34 15.39 -2.64
C ASN A 208 19.03 16.15 -2.83
N MET A 209 18.66 16.43 -4.07
CA MET A 209 17.43 17.11 -4.42
C MET A 209 16.68 16.33 -5.50
N GLN A 210 15.39 16.07 -5.25
CA GLN A 210 14.48 15.54 -6.25
C GLN A 210 13.36 16.56 -6.47
N ASN A 211 13.43 17.22 -7.60
CA ASN A 211 12.50 18.27 -8.01
C ASN A 211 11.41 17.68 -8.91
N GLY A 212 10.19 18.15 -8.75
CA GLY A 212 9.07 17.72 -9.57
C GLY A 212 8.07 18.81 -9.87
N ALA A 213 7.48 18.72 -11.07
CA ALA A 213 6.31 19.50 -11.45
C ALA A 213 5.24 18.57 -12.03
N ASN A 214 4.00 18.75 -11.59
CA ASN A 214 2.83 18.00 -12.04
C ASN A 214 1.86 18.95 -12.72
N PHE A 215 1.42 18.60 -13.92
CA PHE A 215 0.37 19.34 -14.65
C PHE A 215 -0.50 18.37 -15.46
N GLY A 216 -1.75 18.16 -15.03
CA GLY A 216 -2.61 17.11 -15.57
C GLY A 216 -1.88 15.75 -15.54
N PRO A 217 -1.80 14.99 -16.63
CA PRO A 217 -1.13 13.68 -16.67
C PRO A 217 0.40 13.76 -16.76
N TRP A 218 0.99 14.94 -16.94
CA TRP A 218 2.41 15.12 -17.15
C TRP A 218 3.19 15.31 -15.83
N ARG A 219 4.36 14.69 -15.74
CA ARG A 219 5.26 14.70 -14.58
C ARG A 219 6.69 15.05 -15.02
N LEU A 220 7.12 16.28 -14.79
CA LEU A 220 8.52 16.65 -14.92
C LEU A 220 9.27 16.23 -13.66
N ARG A 221 10.42 15.60 -13.80
CA ARG A 221 11.27 15.14 -12.70
C ARG A 221 12.71 15.52 -12.99
N ASN A 222 13.39 15.97 -11.95
CA ASN A 222 14.83 16.23 -11.98
C ASN A 222 15.43 15.69 -10.68
N TYR A 223 16.53 14.96 -10.82
CA TYR A 223 17.30 14.46 -9.70
C TYR A 223 18.70 15.06 -9.79
N SER A 224 19.13 15.80 -8.76
CA SER A 224 20.42 16.46 -8.69
C SER A 224 21.06 16.24 -7.33
N THR A 225 22.39 16.21 -7.32
CA THR A 225 23.21 16.11 -6.10
C THR A 225 24.25 17.22 -6.05
N TRP A 226 24.52 17.69 -4.85
CA TRP A 226 25.58 18.60 -4.57
C TRP A 226 26.50 18.02 -3.50
N THR A 227 27.80 18.02 -3.77
CA THR A 227 28.82 17.58 -2.84
C THR A 227 29.80 18.70 -2.58
N ARG A 228 30.23 18.82 -1.32
CA ARG A 228 31.31 19.75 -0.92
C ARG A 228 32.23 19.04 0.04
N ASN A 229 33.54 19.16 -0.20
CA ASN A 229 34.57 18.80 0.73
C ASN A 229 35.55 20.02 0.90
N ASP A 230 36.61 19.85 1.66
CA ASP A 230 37.56 20.91 1.93
C ASP A 230 38.28 21.45 0.69
N GLN A 231 38.30 20.70 -0.42
CA GLN A 231 39.07 21.02 -1.63
C GLN A 231 38.19 21.45 -2.80
N ALA A 232 36.97 20.91 -2.89
CA ALA A 232 36.09 21.06 -4.05
C ALA A 232 34.60 21.10 -3.70
N SER A 233 33.84 21.69 -4.60
CA SER A 233 32.36 21.64 -4.59
C SER A 233 31.90 21.32 -6.00
N SER A 234 31.03 20.34 -6.12
CA SER A 234 30.47 19.91 -7.41
C SER A 234 28.95 19.78 -7.34
N TRP A 235 28.31 20.14 -8.44
CA TRP A 235 26.88 19.93 -8.65
C TRP A 235 26.69 18.99 -9.84
N ASN A 236 25.95 17.91 -9.64
CA ASN A 236 25.71 16.89 -10.66
C ASN A 236 24.21 16.69 -10.86
N THR A 237 23.75 16.70 -12.11
CA THR A 237 22.42 16.26 -12.48
C THR A 237 22.45 14.79 -12.87
N ILE A 238 21.72 13.97 -12.11
CA ILE A 238 21.67 12.53 -12.32
C ILE A 238 20.73 12.19 -13.45
N SER A 239 19.51 12.78 -13.43
CA SER A 239 18.52 12.58 -14.49
C SER A 239 17.51 13.71 -14.53
N SER A 240 17.01 13.99 -15.74
CA SER A 240 15.90 14.91 -16.00
C SER A 240 14.98 14.31 -17.05
N TYR A 241 13.71 14.12 -16.72
CA TYR A 241 12.76 13.51 -17.63
C TYR A 241 11.33 14.03 -17.44
N LEU A 242 10.56 13.92 -18.50
CA LEU A 242 9.12 14.11 -18.54
C LEU A 242 8.44 12.76 -18.68
N GLN A 243 7.46 12.48 -17.83
CA GLN A 243 6.78 11.19 -17.77
C GLN A 243 5.27 11.38 -17.86
N ARG A 244 4.60 10.40 -18.49
CA ARG A 244 3.13 10.35 -18.58
C ARG A 244 2.62 8.92 -18.59
N ASP A 245 1.49 8.69 -17.92
CA ASP A 245 0.74 7.44 -17.94
C ASP A 245 -0.02 7.30 -19.27
N ILE A 246 0.12 6.16 -19.94
CA ILE A 246 -0.71 5.76 -21.08
C ILE A 246 -1.67 4.68 -20.59
N LYS A 247 -2.78 5.10 -19.99
CA LYS A 247 -3.75 4.22 -19.29
C LYS A 247 -4.27 3.09 -20.19
N ALA A 248 -4.53 3.36 -21.47
CA ALA A 248 -5.03 2.36 -22.43
C ALA A 248 -4.03 1.20 -22.68
N LEU A 249 -2.73 1.49 -22.62
CA LEU A 249 -1.66 0.50 -22.82
C LEU A 249 -1.11 -0.04 -21.48
N LYS A 250 -1.59 0.46 -20.35
CA LYS A 250 -1.04 0.19 -19.01
C LYS A 250 0.48 0.39 -18.97
N SER A 251 0.93 1.52 -19.49
CA SER A 251 2.34 1.81 -19.78
C SER A 251 2.72 3.21 -19.36
N GLN A 252 4.02 3.42 -19.21
CA GLN A 252 4.64 4.70 -18.96
C GLN A 252 5.33 5.19 -20.24
N LEU A 253 5.02 6.42 -20.67
CA LEU A 253 5.82 7.13 -21.66
C LEU A 253 6.80 8.04 -20.93
N LEU A 254 8.08 7.94 -21.22
CA LEU A 254 9.14 8.75 -20.66
C LEU A 254 9.93 9.43 -21.78
N LEU A 255 10.23 10.71 -21.59
CA LEU A 255 11.00 11.57 -22.51
C LEU A 255 12.14 12.22 -21.73
N GLY A 256 13.38 11.97 -22.07
CA GLY A 256 14.55 12.52 -21.37
C GLY A 256 15.54 11.46 -20.90
N GLU A 257 16.13 11.68 -19.75
CA GLU A 257 17.20 10.85 -19.19
C GLU A 257 16.63 9.75 -18.28
N SER A 258 16.98 8.49 -18.58
CA SER A 258 16.54 7.32 -17.80
C SER A 258 17.48 6.15 -17.98
N ALA A 259 17.11 4.98 -17.51
CA ALA A 259 17.79 3.72 -17.72
C ALA A 259 16.85 2.66 -18.31
N THR A 260 17.40 1.71 -19.10
CA THR A 260 16.65 0.59 -19.64
C THR A 260 16.32 -0.43 -18.55
N SER A 261 15.37 -1.35 -18.81
CA SER A 261 14.83 -2.25 -17.77
C SER A 261 15.84 -3.30 -17.25
N GLY A 262 16.88 -3.62 -18.02
CA GLY A 262 17.85 -4.66 -17.65
C GLY A 262 17.30 -6.09 -17.63
N SER A 263 16.08 -6.32 -18.13
CA SER A 263 15.43 -7.63 -18.03
C SER A 263 16.05 -8.68 -18.97
N ILE A 264 16.39 -8.30 -20.20
CA ILE A 264 16.94 -9.19 -21.23
C ILE A 264 18.40 -8.85 -21.49
N PHE A 265 18.68 -7.59 -21.83
CA PHE A 265 20.03 -7.04 -21.93
C PHE A 265 20.45 -6.38 -20.60
N SER A 266 21.74 -6.11 -20.41
CA SER A 266 22.21 -5.31 -19.26
C SER A 266 21.58 -3.92 -19.30
N SER A 267 21.24 -3.35 -18.13
CA SER A 267 20.71 -2.00 -18.03
C SER A 267 21.82 -0.97 -18.30
N TYR A 268 21.49 0.07 -19.04
CA TYR A 268 22.35 1.22 -19.31
C TYR A 268 21.53 2.51 -19.32
N THR A 269 22.21 3.64 -19.10
CA THR A 269 21.58 4.96 -19.08
C THR A 269 21.48 5.56 -20.49
N PHE A 270 20.42 6.34 -20.74
CA PHE A 270 20.17 6.94 -22.04
C PHE A 270 19.46 8.30 -21.92
N THR A 271 19.52 9.08 -22.99
CA THR A 271 18.69 10.28 -23.22
C THR A 271 17.83 10.04 -24.45
N GLY A 272 16.51 9.99 -24.31
CA GLY A 272 15.65 9.64 -25.43
C GLY A 272 14.19 9.46 -25.05
N VAL A 273 13.52 8.51 -25.70
CA VAL A 273 12.12 8.16 -25.53
C VAL A 273 12.01 6.70 -25.12
N GLN A 274 11.18 6.42 -24.13
CA GLN A 274 10.86 5.06 -23.71
C GLN A 274 9.36 4.90 -23.52
N LEU A 275 8.79 3.83 -24.05
CA LEU A 275 7.46 3.35 -23.75
C LEU A 275 7.58 1.95 -23.16
N ALA A 276 7.22 1.80 -21.88
CA ALA A 276 7.34 0.52 -21.18
C ALA A 276 6.07 0.20 -20.39
N SER A 277 5.68 -1.08 -20.37
CA SER A 277 4.56 -1.55 -19.54
C SER A 277 4.84 -1.32 -18.06
N ASP A 278 3.82 -0.91 -17.30
CA ASP A 278 3.90 -0.70 -15.85
C ASP A 278 2.99 -1.68 -15.10
N ASP A 279 3.62 -2.69 -14.50
CA ASP A 279 2.90 -3.72 -13.73
C ASP A 279 2.14 -3.14 -12.52
N ASN A 280 2.45 -1.91 -12.07
CA ASN A 280 1.68 -1.24 -11.02
C ASN A 280 0.28 -0.84 -11.47
N MET A 281 0.03 -0.72 -12.77
CA MET A 281 -1.29 -0.48 -13.35
C MET A 281 -2.15 -1.74 -13.42
N LEU A 282 -1.60 -2.89 -13.04
CA LEU A 282 -2.33 -4.15 -12.91
C LEU A 282 -2.85 -4.31 -11.48
N PRO A 283 -3.98 -5.01 -11.29
CA PRO A 283 -4.42 -5.44 -9.98
C PRO A 283 -3.34 -6.24 -9.27
N ASN A 284 -3.28 -6.13 -7.93
CA ASN A 284 -2.27 -6.84 -7.14
C ASN A 284 -2.27 -8.35 -7.39
N SER A 285 -3.46 -8.95 -7.57
CA SER A 285 -3.62 -10.35 -7.88
C SER A 285 -3.15 -10.75 -9.28
N GLN A 286 -2.96 -9.80 -10.19
CA GLN A 286 -2.46 -10.03 -11.57
C GLN A 286 -0.99 -9.65 -11.76
N ARG A 287 -0.33 -9.06 -10.77
CA ARG A 287 1.09 -8.75 -10.83
C ARG A 287 1.93 -10.01 -10.70
N GLY A 288 2.98 -10.12 -11.51
CA GLY A 288 3.84 -11.30 -11.54
C GLY A 288 3.13 -12.56 -12.07
N PHE A 289 3.75 -13.72 -11.82
CA PHE A 289 3.22 -15.01 -12.23
C PHE A 289 2.37 -15.63 -11.11
N ALA A 290 1.19 -16.11 -11.44
CA ALA A 290 0.43 -17.07 -10.66
C ALA A 290 -0.37 -17.95 -11.62
N PRO A 291 -0.46 -19.26 -11.40
CA PRO A 291 -1.20 -20.16 -12.29
C PRO A 291 -2.69 -19.88 -12.23
N THR A 292 -3.36 -20.03 -13.35
CA THR A 292 -4.82 -20.05 -13.40
C THR A 292 -5.31 -21.39 -12.87
N VAL A 293 -6.18 -21.38 -11.87
CA VAL A 293 -6.81 -22.57 -11.32
C VAL A 293 -8.12 -22.82 -12.05
N ARG A 294 -8.27 -23.99 -12.65
CA ARG A 294 -9.49 -24.42 -13.34
C ARG A 294 -10.08 -25.66 -12.69
N GLY A 295 -11.40 -25.71 -12.62
CA GLY A 295 -12.11 -26.84 -12.08
C GLY A 295 -13.56 -26.89 -12.54
N ILE A 296 -14.29 -27.89 -12.09
CA ILE A 296 -15.72 -28.06 -12.34
C ILE A 296 -16.40 -28.20 -10.99
N ALA A 297 -17.40 -27.37 -10.72
CA ALA A 297 -18.30 -27.48 -9.59
C ALA A 297 -19.58 -28.20 -10.05
N ASN A 298 -20.03 -29.19 -9.32
CA ASN A 298 -21.27 -29.93 -9.66
C ASN A 298 -22.52 -29.16 -9.23
N SER A 299 -22.37 -28.31 -8.21
CA SER A 299 -23.40 -27.41 -7.68
C SER A 299 -22.82 -26.05 -7.43
N SER A 300 -23.55 -25.11 -6.84
CA SER A 300 -22.95 -23.91 -6.28
C SER A 300 -21.97 -24.33 -5.19
N ALA A 301 -20.68 -23.96 -5.33
CA ALA A 301 -19.59 -24.45 -4.49
C ALA A 301 -18.73 -23.32 -3.96
N ILE A 302 -18.07 -23.57 -2.83
CA ILE A 302 -17.01 -22.71 -2.27
C ILE A 302 -15.66 -23.29 -2.71
N VAL A 303 -14.90 -22.53 -3.50
CA VAL A 303 -13.53 -22.89 -3.86
C VAL A 303 -12.58 -22.20 -2.91
N THR A 304 -11.79 -22.97 -2.17
CA THR A 304 -10.75 -22.50 -1.26
C THR A 304 -9.39 -22.93 -1.77
N ILE A 305 -8.46 -21.97 -1.91
CA ILE A 305 -7.07 -22.23 -2.32
C ILE A 305 -6.17 -21.93 -1.15
N ARG A 306 -5.33 -22.91 -0.80
CA ARG A 306 -4.31 -22.80 0.24
C ARG A 306 -2.93 -22.90 -0.38
N GLN A 307 -1.99 -22.18 0.21
CA GLN A 307 -0.56 -22.30 -0.05
C GLN A 307 0.18 -22.33 1.28
N ASN A 308 1.05 -23.29 1.48
CA ASN A 308 1.79 -23.47 2.75
C ASN A 308 0.85 -23.49 3.99
N GLY A 309 -0.32 -24.12 3.86
CA GLY A 309 -1.34 -24.20 4.92
C GLY A 309 -2.23 -22.97 5.10
N TYR A 310 -1.88 -21.83 4.53
CA TYR A 310 -2.66 -20.59 4.63
C TYR A 310 -3.66 -20.46 3.50
N VAL A 311 -4.89 -20.02 3.82
CA VAL A 311 -5.90 -19.69 2.80
C VAL A 311 -5.47 -18.38 2.11
N ILE A 312 -5.11 -18.47 0.82
CA ILE A 312 -4.73 -17.32 0.00
C ILE A 312 -5.86 -16.80 -0.88
N TYR A 313 -6.87 -17.64 -1.11
CA TYR A 313 -8.04 -17.30 -1.91
C TYR A 313 -9.27 -18.12 -1.49
N GLN A 314 -10.43 -17.48 -1.50
CA GLN A 314 -11.72 -18.15 -1.35
C GLN A 314 -12.78 -17.43 -2.16
N SER A 315 -13.58 -18.16 -2.93
CA SER A 315 -14.69 -17.60 -3.71
C SER A 315 -15.82 -18.61 -3.89
N ASN A 316 -17.03 -18.08 -4.02
CA ASN A 316 -18.20 -18.88 -4.44
C ASN A 316 -18.22 -18.97 -5.97
N VAL A 317 -18.39 -20.16 -6.48
CA VAL A 317 -18.54 -20.43 -7.91
C VAL A 317 -19.89 -21.07 -8.21
N PRO A 318 -20.52 -20.74 -9.35
CA PRO A 318 -21.74 -21.43 -9.76
C PRO A 318 -21.44 -22.87 -10.21
N ALA A 319 -22.48 -23.69 -10.35
CA ALA A 319 -22.37 -25.00 -10.98
C ALA A 319 -21.79 -24.87 -12.40
N GLY A 320 -20.90 -25.79 -12.78
CA GLY A 320 -20.24 -25.82 -14.06
C GLY A 320 -18.72 -25.59 -13.99
N ALA A 321 -18.12 -25.32 -15.13
CA ALA A 321 -16.68 -25.01 -15.20
C ALA A 321 -16.38 -23.61 -14.62
N PHE A 322 -15.34 -23.53 -13.81
CA PHE A 322 -14.86 -22.28 -13.28
C PHE A 322 -13.37 -22.07 -13.60
N GLU A 323 -12.98 -20.81 -13.65
CA GLU A 323 -11.60 -20.38 -13.84
C GLU A 323 -11.26 -19.27 -12.83
N ILE A 324 -10.17 -19.43 -12.06
CA ILE A 324 -9.64 -18.47 -11.12
C ILE A 324 -8.27 -18.02 -11.62
N ASN A 325 -8.17 -16.80 -12.10
CA ASN A 325 -6.98 -16.21 -12.71
C ASN A 325 -6.48 -14.97 -11.95
N ASP A 326 -7.08 -14.67 -10.80
CA ASP A 326 -6.82 -13.49 -10.00
C ASP A 326 -6.13 -13.81 -8.67
N LEU A 327 -5.36 -14.90 -8.62
CA LEU A 327 -4.57 -15.22 -7.43
C LEU A 327 -3.47 -14.18 -7.22
N TYR A 328 -3.34 -13.73 -5.98
CA TYR A 328 -2.21 -12.90 -5.57
C TYR A 328 -0.93 -13.75 -5.51
N PRO A 329 0.19 -13.31 -6.09
CA PRO A 329 1.46 -14.00 -5.95
C PRO A 329 1.95 -13.89 -4.50
N SER A 330 1.67 -14.88 -3.69
CA SER A 330 1.94 -14.89 -2.24
C SER A 330 3.31 -15.44 -1.88
N SER A 331 3.92 -16.22 -2.79
CA SER A 331 5.23 -16.86 -2.64
C SER A 331 5.86 -17.06 -4.02
N ASN A 332 7.18 -17.23 -4.06
CA ASN A 332 7.90 -17.48 -5.30
C ASN A 332 7.71 -18.92 -5.82
N SER A 333 7.30 -19.84 -4.96
CA SER A 333 7.02 -21.24 -5.32
C SER A 333 6.20 -21.93 -4.22
N GLY A 334 5.73 -23.13 -4.46
CA GLY A 334 4.95 -23.97 -3.57
C GLY A 334 3.63 -24.40 -4.19
N ASP A 335 3.12 -25.55 -3.75
CA ASP A 335 1.90 -26.12 -4.31
C ASP A 335 0.66 -25.39 -3.80
N LEU A 336 -0.33 -25.19 -4.68
CA LEU A 336 -1.65 -24.68 -4.33
C LEU A 336 -2.58 -25.87 -4.05
N GLU A 337 -3.04 -26.02 -2.82
CA GLU A 337 -4.10 -26.95 -2.46
C GLU A 337 -5.45 -26.32 -2.77
N VAL A 338 -6.17 -26.86 -3.73
CA VAL A 338 -7.50 -26.40 -4.14
C VAL A 338 -8.56 -27.33 -3.56
N THR A 339 -9.44 -26.77 -2.73
CA THR A 339 -10.60 -27.48 -2.16
C THR A 339 -11.87 -26.90 -2.78
N ILE A 340 -12.71 -27.76 -3.36
CA ILE A 340 -14.07 -27.44 -3.84
C ILE A 340 -15.05 -28.06 -2.85
N GLU A 341 -15.81 -27.22 -2.16
CA GLU A 341 -16.88 -27.63 -1.24
C GLU A 341 -18.22 -27.34 -1.90
N GLU A 342 -18.93 -28.40 -2.25
CA GLU A 342 -20.21 -28.33 -2.93
C GLU A 342 -21.34 -27.94 -1.94
N SER A 343 -22.51 -27.55 -2.46
CA SER A 343 -23.67 -27.15 -1.64
C SER A 343 -24.20 -28.25 -0.73
N ASP A 344 -23.93 -29.53 -1.06
CA ASP A 344 -24.28 -30.69 -0.24
C ASP A 344 -23.23 -31.04 0.83
N GLY A 345 -22.16 -30.24 0.93
CA GLY A 345 -21.06 -30.43 1.87
C GLY A 345 -19.98 -31.41 1.39
N THR A 346 -20.14 -32.00 0.19
CA THR A 346 -19.08 -32.85 -0.36
C THR A 346 -17.84 -32.01 -0.73
N GLN A 347 -16.66 -32.53 -0.44
CA GLN A 347 -15.38 -31.84 -0.70
C GLN A 347 -14.53 -32.63 -1.68
N ARG A 348 -14.00 -31.94 -2.66
CA ARG A 348 -12.99 -32.46 -3.58
C ARG A 348 -11.72 -31.63 -3.49
N ARG A 349 -10.56 -32.28 -3.53
CA ARG A 349 -9.27 -31.61 -3.43
C ARG A 349 -8.35 -32.00 -4.56
N PHE A 350 -7.57 -31.04 -5.04
CA PHE A 350 -6.47 -31.31 -5.96
C PHE A 350 -5.33 -30.32 -5.69
N ILE A 351 -4.13 -30.67 -6.19
CA ILE A 351 -2.93 -29.85 -6.05
C ILE A 351 -2.60 -29.24 -7.39
N GLN A 352 -2.41 -27.92 -7.41
CA GLN A 352 -1.89 -27.16 -8.54
C GLN A 352 -0.47 -26.70 -8.23
N PRO A 353 0.57 -27.25 -8.90
CA PRO A 353 1.93 -26.80 -8.70
C PRO A 353 2.12 -25.35 -9.06
N TYR A 354 2.87 -24.61 -8.23
CA TYR A 354 3.14 -23.21 -8.43
C TYR A 354 4.60 -22.85 -8.16
N SER A 355 5.20 -22.12 -9.11
CA SER A 355 6.53 -21.54 -8.92
C SER A 355 6.64 -20.26 -9.75
N SER A 356 7.25 -19.20 -9.19
CA SER A 356 7.40 -17.89 -9.81
C SER A 356 8.88 -17.57 -10.03
N LEU A 357 9.20 -17.15 -11.26
CA LEU A 357 10.49 -16.52 -11.61
C LEU A 357 10.24 -15.08 -12.05
N PRO A 358 11.23 -14.18 -11.94
CA PRO A 358 11.09 -12.80 -12.43
C PRO A 358 10.68 -12.68 -13.90
N MET A 359 11.06 -13.66 -14.74
CA MET A 359 10.72 -13.71 -16.16
C MET A 359 9.37 -14.38 -16.47
N MET A 360 8.75 -15.03 -15.49
CA MET A 360 7.44 -15.66 -15.69
C MET A 360 6.33 -14.62 -15.74
N GLN A 361 5.43 -14.77 -16.72
CA GLN A 361 4.24 -13.94 -16.89
C GLN A 361 2.98 -14.80 -16.91
N ARG A 362 1.83 -14.21 -16.54
CA ARG A 362 0.53 -14.87 -16.62
C ARG A 362 0.17 -15.17 -18.08
N PRO A 363 -0.65 -16.21 -18.35
CA PRO A 363 -1.14 -16.52 -19.70
C PRO A 363 -1.78 -15.30 -20.37
N GLY A 364 -1.32 -14.99 -21.60
CA GLY A 364 -1.83 -13.87 -22.38
C GLY A 364 -1.31 -12.49 -21.97
N HIS A 365 -0.54 -12.38 -20.88
CA HIS A 365 0.03 -11.10 -20.46
C HIS A 365 1.34 -10.82 -21.21
N LEU A 366 1.44 -9.61 -21.78
CA LEU A 366 2.62 -9.09 -22.47
C LEU A 366 3.22 -7.95 -21.66
N LYS A 367 4.46 -8.12 -21.20
CA LYS A 367 5.31 -7.07 -20.66
C LYS A 367 6.31 -6.65 -21.74
N TYR A 368 6.41 -5.35 -22.01
CA TYR A 368 7.26 -4.86 -23.11
C TYR A 368 7.95 -3.54 -22.73
N SER A 369 9.04 -3.26 -23.42
CA SER A 369 9.71 -1.97 -23.40
C SER A 369 10.24 -1.66 -24.80
N ALA A 370 10.01 -0.44 -25.28
CA ALA A 370 10.59 0.10 -26.50
C ALA A 370 11.28 1.41 -26.15
N THR A 371 12.59 1.49 -26.44
CA THR A 371 13.44 2.62 -26.11
C THR A 371 14.21 3.05 -27.34
N ALA A 372 14.26 4.34 -27.62
CA ALA A 372 15.11 4.92 -28.67
C ALA A 372 15.72 6.22 -28.16
N GLY A 373 16.99 6.41 -28.44
CA GLY A 373 17.72 7.60 -27.97
C GLY A 373 19.20 7.47 -28.15
N ARG A 374 19.91 8.25 -27.35
CA ARG A 374 21.36 8.29 -27.30
C ARG A 374 21.83 7.62 -26.00
N TYR A 375 22.78 6.72 -26.10
CA TYR A 375 23.47 6.17 -24.93
C TYR A 375 24.11 7.29 -24.16
N ARG A 376 23.99 7.25 -22.83
CA ARG A 376 24.59 8.24 -21.93
C ARG A 376 25.65 7.58 -21.07
N ALA A 377 26.86 7.97 -21.26
CA ALA A 377 27.99 7.48 -20.49
C ALA A 377 28.04 8.08 -19.06
N ASP A 378 28.72 7.42 -18.16
CA ASP A 378 29.00 7.98 -16.84
C ASP A 378 29.84 9.24 -16.95
N ALA A 379 29.59 10.23 -16.05
CA ALA A 379 30.16 11.57 -16.13
C ALA A 379 31.70 11.64 -16.19
N ASN A 380 32.41 10.57 -15.81
CA ASN A 380 33.86 10.49 -15.79
C ASN A 380 34.44 9.41 -16.72
N SER A 381 33.60 8.82 -17.59
CA SER A 381 34.03 7.78 -18.51
C SER A 381 34.41 8.35 -19.89
N ASP A 382 35.49 7.88 -20.47
CA ASP A 382 35.83 8.13 -21.86
C ASP A 382 35.07 7.08 -22.73
N SER A 383 33.77 7.30 -22.89
CA SER A 383 32.87 6.39 -23.60
C SER A 383 32.26 7.06 -24.84
N LYS A 384 31.94 6.27 -25.85
CA LYS A 384 31.12 6.72 -26.99
C LYS A 384 29.68 6.87 -26.53
N GLU A 385 28.93 7.77 -27.13
CA GLU A 385 27.50 7.97 -26.88
C GLU A 385 26.70 7.85 -28.19
N PRO A 386 26.61 6.62 -28.76
CA PRO A 386 25.90 6.42 -30.03
C PRO A 386 24.36 6.49 -29.85
N GLU A 387 23.69 6.73 -30.97
CA GLU A 387 22.23 6.51 -31.05
C GLU A 387 21.93 5.03 -31.06
N PHE A 388 20.80 4.65 -30.44
CA PHE A 388 20.37 3.27 -30.36
C PHE A 388 18.86 3.13 -30.37
N ALA A 389 18.39 1.92 -30.67
CA ALA A 389 17.01 1.49 -30.46
C ALA A 389 16.99 0.08 -29.82
N GLU A 390 16.19 -0.06 -28.78
CA GLU A 390 15.98 -1.33 -28.05
C GLU A 390 14.49 -1.65 -27.99
N ALA A 391 14.15 -2.91 -28.24
CA ALA A 391 12.80 -3.43 -27.99
C ALA A 391 12.89 -4.76 -27.26
N THR A 392 12.15 -4.90 -26.15
CA THR A 392 12.07 -6.13 -25.37
C THR A 392 10.62 -6.53 -25.15
N ALA A 393 10.36 -7.84 -25.10
CA ALA A 393 9.04 -8.40 -24.86
C ALA A 393 9.13 -9.70 -24.04
N ILE A 394 8.21 -9.85 -23.08
CA ILE A 394 8.07 -11.03 -22.23
C ILE A 394 6.59 -11.42 -22.27
N TYR A 395 6.27 -12.61 -22.81
CA TYR A 395 4.91 -13.06 -23.04
C TYR A 395 4.60 -14.39 -22.37
N GLY A 396 3.57 -14.40 -21.54
CA GLY A 396 3.05 -15.62 -20.93
C GLY A 396 2.26 -16.45 -21.93
N LEU A 397 2.86 -17.55 -22.44
CA LEU A 397 2.23 -18.41 -23.43
C LEU A 397 1.09 -19.24 -22.82
N ASN A 398 1.34 -19.82 -21.66
CA ASN A 398 0.37 -20.59 -20.87
C ASN A 398 0.79 -20.64 -19.38
N ASN A 399 0.13 -21.47 -18.57
CA ASN A 399 0.47 -21.62 -17.15
C ASN A 399 1.85 -22.21 -16.87
N THR A 400 2.50 -22.80 -17.88
CA THR A 400 3.77 -23.48 -17.73
C THR A 400 4.92 -22.68 -18.34
N PHE A 401 4.70 -22.04 -19.50
CA PHE A 401 5.76 -21.42 -20.28
C PHE A 401 5.56 -19.94 -20.50
N THR A 402 6.66 -19.19 -20.38
CA THR A 402 6.81 -17.79 -20.77
C THR A 402 7.92 -17.69 -21.81
N LEU A 403 7.65 -17.04 -22.92
CA LEU A 403 8.65 -16.71 -23.94
C LEU A 403 9.09 -15.26 -23.78
N TYR A 404 10.36 -14.98 -23.98
CA TYR A 404 10.88 -13.63 -23.94
C TYR A 404 12.02 -13.42 -24.91
N GLY A 405 12.21 -12.16 -25.29
CA GLY A 405 13.30 -11.80 -26.18
C GLY A 405 13.40 -10.30 -26.41
N GLY A 406 14.47 -9.88 -27.07
CA GLY A 406 14.74 -8.49 -27.36
C GLY A 406 15.71 -8.29 -28.50
N LEU A 407 15.65 -7.10 -29.05
CA LEU A 407 16.53 -6.59 -30.10
C LEU A 407 17.13 -5.27 -29.62
N LEU A 408 18.40 -5.07 -29.84
CA LEU A 408 19.13 -3.83 -29.60
C LEU A 408 20.02 -3.54 -30.81
N GLY A 409 19.92 -2.35 -31.36
CA GLY A 409 20.71 -1.92 -32.51
C GLY A 409 21.25 -0.52 -32.32
N SER A 410 22.49 -0.34 -32.75
CA SER A 410 23.21 0.92 -32.82
C SER A 410 24.13 0.91 -34.06
N GLU A 411 24.85 1.98 -34.35
CA GLU A 411 25.75 2.08 -35.52
C GLU A 411 26.79 0.94 -35.54
N ASP A 412 27.44 0.68 -34.41
CA ASP A 412 28.54 -0.27 -34.26
C ASP A 412 28.20 -1.49 -33.39
N TYR A 413 26.91 -1.69 -33.06
CA TYR A 413 26.48 -2.74 -32.12
C TYR A 413 25.10 -3.30 -32.45
N TYR A 414 24.98 -4.63 -32.48
CA TYR A 414 23.74 -5.35 -32.64
C TYR A 414 23.64 -6.47 -31.62
N ALA A 415 22.52 -6.58 -30.94
CA ALA A 415 22.27 -7.70 -30.04
C ALA A 415 20.87 -8.29 -30.24
N LEU A 416 20.80 -9.62 -30.17
CA LEU A 416 19.56 -10.40 -30.20
C LEU A 416 19.54 -11.31 -28.98
N GLY A 417 18.47 -11.21 -28.20
CA GLY A 417 18.21 -12.07 -27.03
C GLY A 417 16.95 -12.87 -27.22
N ILE A 418 16.98 -14.15 -26.88
CA ILE A 418 15.80 -15.03 -26.83
C ILE A 418 15.87 -15.92 -25.58
N GLY A 419 14.74 -16.21 -24.97
CA GLY A 419 14.69 -17.06 -23.79
C GLY A 419 13.33 -17.69 -23.55
N ILE A 420 13.34 -18.68 -22.68
CA ILE A 420 12.15 -19.39 -22.22
C ILE A 420 12.21 -19.58 -20.71
N GLY A 421 11.09 -19.33 -20.04
CA GLY A 421 10.87 -19.68 -18.65
C GLY A 421 9.81 -20.75 -18.53
N GLY A 422 9.98 -21.67 -17.56
CA GLY A 422 9.03 -22.74 -17.37
C GLY A 422 8.91 -23.19 -15.91
N THR A 423 7.68 -23.55 -15.49
CA THR A 423 7.44 -24.22 -14.21
C THR A 423 7.59 -25.73 -14.41
N LEU A 424 8.42 -26.35 -13.58
CA LEU A 424 8.69 -27.80 -13.59
C LEU A 424 7.85 -28.54 -12.52
N GLY A 425 6.73 -27.95 -12.11
CA GLY A 425 5.89 -28.48 -11.04
C GLY A 425 6.66 -28.58 -9.72
N ALA A 426 6.62 -29.75 -9.10
CA ALA A 426 7.31 -30.03 -7.84
C ALA A 426 8.84 -29.82 -7.89
N LEU A 427 9.45 -29.71 -9.07
CA LEU A 427 10.89 -29.44 -9.22
C LEU A 427 11.23 -27.94 -9.23
N GLY A 428 10.25 -27.03 -9.08
CA GLY A 428 10.48 -25.60 -9.06
C GLY A 428 10.32 -24.94 -10.43
N ALA A 429 11.04 -23.84 -10.69
CA ALA A 429 11.00 -23.14 -11.97
C ALA A 429 12.41 -22.86 -12.50
N LEU A 430 12.52 -22.86 -13.82
CA LEU A 430 13.75 -22.68 -14.56
C LEU A 430 13.52 -21.67 -15.68
N SER A 431 14.46 -20.75 -15.87
CA SER A 431 14.55 -19.97 -17.11
C SER A 431 15.92 -20.08 -17.73
N MET A 432 15.96 -20.04 -19.05
CA MET A 432 17.19 -20.07 -19.84
C MET A 432 17.07 -19.07 -20.99
N ASP A 433 18.09 -18.30 -21.20
CA ASP A 433 18.20 -17.42 -22.39
C ASP A 433 19.61 -17.41 -22.98
N ILE A 434 19.64 -16.98 -24.21
CA ILE A 434 20.86 -16.73 -24.97
C ILE A 434 20.78 -15.35 -25.60
N ASN A 435 21.84 -14.57 -25.39
CA ASN A 435 22.04 -13.27 -26.04
C ASN A 435 23.24 -13.36 -26.96
N ARG A 436 23.08 -12.99 -28.22
CA ARG A 436 24.17 -12.82 -29.19
C ARG A 436 24.45 -11.32 -29.31
N ALA A 437 25.71 -10.93 -29.30
CA ALA A 437 26.15 -9.57 -29.59
C ALA A 437 27.20 -9.56 -30.68
N ASP A 438 27.08 -8.63 -31.60
CA ASP A 438 28.05 -8.31 -32.66
C ASP A 438 28.48 -6.85 -32.46
N THR A 439 29.79 -6.63 -32.23
CA THR A 439 30.37 -5.33 -31.87
C THR A 439 31.49 -4.97 -32.85
N GLN A 440 31.52 -3.74 -33.35
CA GLN A 440 32.59 -3.20 -34.16
C GLN A 440 33.28 -2.05 -33.44
N PHE A 441 34.59 -2.12 -33.21
CA PHE A 441 35.39 -1.07 -32.63
C PHE A 441 36.05 -0.19 -33.68
N ASP A 442 36.39 1.05 -33.27
CA ASP A 442 37.03 2.07 -34.18
C ASP A 442 38.25 1.60 -34.92
N ASN A 443 38.97 0.61 -34.39
CA ASN A 443 40.16 -0.01 -35.03
C ASN A 443 39.81 -1.07 -36.06
N GLN A 444 38.55 -1.14 -36.51
CA GLN A 444 38.01 -2.13 -37.48
C GLN A 444 38.05 -3.59 -36.98
N HIS A 445 38.28 -3.83 -35.70
CA HIS A 445 38.13 -5.15 -35.15
C HIS A 445 36.65 -5.42 -34.85
N SER A 446 36.10 -6.49 -35.44
CA SER A 446 34.76 -6.96 -35.19
C SER A 446 34.81 -8.17 -34.26
N PHE A 447 33.98 -8.11 -33.23
CA PHE A 447 33.82 -9.21 -32.26
C PHE A 447 32.39 -9.72 -32.31
N HIS A 448 32.20 -10.99 -32.07
CA HIS A 448 30.92 -11.63 -31.93
C HIS A 448 30.98 -12.67 -30.81
N GLY A 449 29.92 -12.73 -30.02
CA GLY A 449 29.85 -13.67 -28.93
C GLY A 449 28.46 -13.95 -28.44
N TYR A 450 28.37 -14.90 -27.53
CA TYR A 450 27.14 -15.35 -26.95
C TYR A 450 27.23 -15.30 -25.41
N GLN A 451 26.18 -14.89 -24.76
CA GLN A 451 25.99 -15.03 -23.33
C GLN A 451 24.84 -15.99 -23.06
N TRP A 452 25.05 -16.95 -22.17
CA TRP A 452 24.00 -17.80 -21.64
C TRP A 452 23.67 -17.40 -20.22
N ARG A 453 22.38 -17.33 -19.92
CA ARG A 453 21.89 -17.14 -18.56
C ARG A 453 20.92 -18.28 -18.21
N THR A 454 21.11 -18.85 -17.04
CA THR A 454 20.23 -19.87 -16.48
C THR A 454 19.86 -19.47 -15.06
N GLN A 455 18.57 -19.47 -14.74
CA GLN A 455 18.08 -19.15 -13.41
C GLN A 455 17.14 -20.26 -12.93
N TYR A 456 17.34 -20.71 -11.71
CA TYR A 456 16.55 -21.75 -11.08
C TYR A 456 16.07 -21.30 -9.71
N ILE A 457 14.81 -21.55 -9.40
CA ILE A 457 14.21 -21.29 -8.09
C ILE A 457 13.41 -22.52 -7.65
N LYS A 458 13.59 -22.90 -6.40
CA LYS A 458 12.82 -23.95 -5.75
C LYS A 458 12.50 -23.57 -4.33
N ASP A 459 11.24 -23.70 -3.97
CA ASP A 459 10.76 -23.65 -2.57
C ASP A 459 10.32 -25.06 -2.16
N ILE A 460 10.74 -25.50 -0.97
CA ILE A 460 10.43 -26.82 -0.41
C ILE A 460 9.67 -26.57 0.89
N PRO A 461 8.31 -26.58 0.82
CA PRO A 461 7.46 -26.24 1.96
C PRO A 461 7.65 -27.17 3.17
N GLU A 462 7.91 -28.47 2.91
CA GLU A 462 8.05 -29.50 3.95
C GLU A 462 9.22 -29.19 4.91
N THR A 463 10.25 -28.53 4.41
CA THR A 463 11.46 -28.17 5.19
C THR A 463 11.62 -26.67 5.34
N ASN A 464 10.66 -25.86 4.87
CA ASN A 464 10.76 -24.40 4.81
C ASN A 464 12.07 -23.92 4.18
N THR A 465 12.48 -24.58 3.08
CA THR A 465 13.74 -24.29 2.36
C THR A 465 13.45 -23.55 1.07
N ASN A 466 14.13 -22.43 0.86
CA ASN A 466 14.12 -21.71 -0.41
C ASN A 466 15.52 -21.76 -1.03
N ILE A 467 15.58 -22.10 -2.34
CA ILE A 467 16.81 -22.21 -3.12
C ILE A 467 16.65 -21.33 -4.35
N ALA A 468 17.57 -20.41 -4.57
CA ALA A 468 17.70 -19.64 -5.80
C ALA A 468 19.12 -19.73 -6.33
N VAL A 469 19.27 -20.07 -7.61
CA VAL A 469 20.57 -20.15 -8.29
C VAL A 469 20.48 -19.42 -9.62
N SER A 470 21.44 -18.56 -9.89
CA SER A 470 21.61 -17.87 -11.17
C SER A 470 23.01 -18.15 -11.70
N TYR A 471 23.11 -18.51 -12.97
CA TYR A 471 24.36 -18.76 -13.66
C TYR A 471 24.40 -18.00 -14.97
N TYR A 472 25.44 -17.22 -15.17
CA TYR A 472 25.76 -16.46 -16.38
C TYR A 472 27.06 -17.00 -16.96
N ARG A 473 27.11 -17.21 -18.27
CA ARG A 473 28.33 -17.62 -18.96
C ARG A 473 28.44 -16.96 -20.31
N TYR A 474 29.58 -16.34 -20.55
CA TYR A 474 29.99 -15.87 -21.86
C TYR A 474 30.75 -17.01 -22.58
N THR A 475 30.35 -17.33 -23.81
CA THR A 475 30.93 -18.51 -24.54
C THR A 475 32.33 -18.25 -25.04
N ASN A 476 32.64 -17.00 -25.36
CA ASN A 476 33.94 -16.53 -25.84
C ASN A 476 34.21 -15.11 -25.34
N ASP A 477 35.42 -14.67 -25.52
CA ASP A 477 35.84 -13.30 -25.21
C ASP A 477 35.34 -12.24 -26.21
N GLY A 478 34.58 -12.63 -27.23
CA GLY A 478 33.97 -11.76 -28.22
C GLY A 478 32.60 -11.20 -27.85
N TYR A 479 31.98 -11.63 -26.74
CA TYR A 479 30.74 -11.03 -26.27
C TYR A 479 31.02 -9.76 -25.49
N PHE A 480 30.39 -8.66 -25.86
CA PHE A 480 30.37 -7.40 -25.13
C PHE A 480 28.93 -7.00 -24.85
N SER A 481 28.62 -6.54 -23.64
CA SER A 481 27.39 -5.80 -23.38
C SER A 481 27.43 -4.44 -24.09
N PHE A 482 26.27 -3.78 -24.23
CA PHE A 482 26.21 -2.48 -24.91
C PHE A 482 27.03 -1.41 -24.19
N ASP A 483 27.05 -1.45 -22.87
CA ASP A 483 27.88 -0.56 -22.05
C ASP A 483 29.38 -0.82 -22.27
N GLU A 484 29.82 -2.09 -22.21
CA GLU A 484 31.22 -2.47 -22.48
C GLU A 484 31.65 -2.11 -23.90
N ALA A 485 30.78 -2.28 -24.91
CA ALA A 485 31.06 -1.97 -26.31
C ALA A 485 31.33 -0.47 -26.53
N ASN A 486 30.75 0.40 -25.71
CA ASN A 486 30.89 1.84 -25.81
C ASN A 486 32.00 2.41 -24.93
N THR A 487 32.57 1.64 -24.00
CA THR A 487 33.68 2.04 -23.14
C THR A 487 35.00 1.97 -23.93
N ARG A 488 35.72 3.10 -24.07
CA ARG A 488 36.96 3.17 -24.86
C ARG A 488 38.17 2.51 -24.20
N ASN A 489 38.24 2.55 -22.87
CA ASN A 489 39.39 2.05 -22.09
C ASN A 489 39.00 0.78 -21.30
N TRP A 490 38.62 -0.27 -21.98
CA TRP A 490 38.35 -1.55 -21.32
C TRP A 490 39.61 -2.39 -21.15
N ASP A 491 39.78 -3.04 -19.99
CA ASP A 491 40.85 -3.99 -19.73
C ASP A 491 40.36 -5.40 -19.98
N TYR A 492 41.06 -6.15 -20.84
CA TYR A 492 40.77 -7.54 -21.13
C TYR A 492 40.78 -8.42 -19.88
N ASN A 493 41.65 -8.13 -18.91
CA ASN A 493 41.77 -8.91 -17.69
C ASN A 493 40.58 -8.71 -16.72
N SER A 494 39.87 -7.60 -16.83
CA SER A 494 38.69 -7.30 -16.01
C SER A 494 37.38 -7.79 -16.61
N ARG A 495 37.40 -8.38 -17.84
CA ARG A 495 36.19 -8.85 -18.52
C ARG A 495 35.68 -10.15 -17.93
N GLN A 496 34.40 -10.14 -17.56
CA GLN A 496 33.75 -11.27 -16.95
C GLN A 496 33.61 -12.45 -17.93
N LYS A 497 33.97 -13.67 -17.48
CA LYS A 497 33.83 -14.91 -18.23
C LYS A 497 32.64 -15.72 -17.77
N SER A 498 32.40 -15.79 -16.48
CA SER A 498 31.25 -16.46 -15.92
C SER A 498 30.95 -15.94 -14.54
N GLU A 499 29.70 -16.07 -14.14
CA GLU A 499 29.24 -15.77 -12.79
C GLU A 499 28.24 -16.81 -12.34
N ILE A 500 28.41 -17.31 -11.13
CA ILE A 500 27.43 -18.11 -10.42
C ILE A 500 27.03 -17.40 -9.14
N GLN A 501 25.74 -17.33 -8.90
CA GLN A 501 25.17 -16.84 -7.63
C GLN A 501 24.24 -17.90 -7.06
N PHE A 502 24.26 -18.08 -5.76
CA PHE A 502 23.30 -18.92 -5.07
C PHE A 502 22.83 -18.26 -3.78
N ASN A 503 21.57 -18.51 -3.46
CA ASN A 503 20.95 -18.09 -2.20
C ASN A 503 20.12 -19.28 -1.70
N ILE A 504 20.41 -19.73 -0.48
CA ILE A 504 19.71 -20.81 0.17
C ILE A 504 19.30 -20.33 1.56
N SER A 505 18.05 -20.47 1.89
CA SER A 505 17.53 -20.18 3.23
C SER A 505 16.64 -21.31 3.70
N GLN A 506 16.72 -21.65 4.98
CA GLN A 506 15.92 -22.69 5.59
C GLN A 506 15.53 -22.28 7.00
N THR A 507 14.25 -22.37 7.34
CA THR A 507 13.76 -22.23 8.71
C THR A 507 13.75 -23.61 9.37
N ILE A 508 14.64 -23.83 10.36
CA ILE A 508 14.83 -25.17 10.99
C ILE A 508 13.82 -25.39 12.11
N PHE A 509 13.58 -24.35 12.92
CA PHE A 509 12.66 -24.34 14.04
C PHE A 509 11.89 -23.02 14.05
N ASP A 510 10.81 -22.95 14.81
CA ASP A 510 10.09 -21.68 14.99
C ASP A 510 11.05 -20.58 15.48
N GLY A 511 11.22 -19.56 14.66
CA GLY A 511 12.08 -18.42 14.95
C GLY A 511 13.59 -18.63 14.71
N VAL A 512 14.04 -19.75 14.09
CA VAL A 512 15.46 -20.00 13.76
C VAL A 512 15.63 -20.31 12.28
N SER A 513 16.44 -19.52 11.59
CA SER A 513 16.73 -19.68 10.17
C SER A 513 18.23 -19.81 9.91
N LEU A 514 18.57 -20.72 9.01
CA LEU A 514 19.90 -20.82 8.38
C LEU A 514 19.83 -20.13 7.02
N TYR A 515 20.92 -19.52 6.63
CA TYR A 515 21.08 -18.98 5.27
C TYR A 515 22.50 -19.17 4.77
N ALA A 516 22.62 -19.34 3.46
CA ALA A 516 23.86 -19.34 2.74
C ALA A 516 23.70 -18.56 1.44
N TYR A 517 24.54 -17.59 1.25
CA TYR A 517 24.65 -16.80 0.03
C TYR A 517 26.05 -16.92 -0.52
N GLY A 518 26.18 -17.01 -1.85
CA GLY A 518 27.51 -16.98 -2.45
C GLY A 518 27.46 -16.51 -3.89
N SER A 519 28.56 -15.90 -4.29
CA SER A 519 28.84 -15.56 -5.68
C SER A 519 30.30 -15.86 -6.03
N GLN A 520 30.53 -16.28 -7.27
CA GLN A 520 31.85 -16.40 -7.86
C GLN A 520 31.82 -15.84 -9.27
N GLN A 521 32.75 -14.96 -9.57
CA GLN A 521 33.01 -14.38 -10.88
C GLN A 521 34.38 -14.83 -11.37
N ASP A 522 34.44 -15.38 -12.58
CA ASP A 522 35.67 -15.73 -13.29
C ASP A 522 35.87 -14.72 -14.43
N TYR A 523 37.11 -14.39 -14.73
CA TYR A 523 37.48 -13.40 -15.72
C TYR A 523 38.28 -14.03 -16.89
N TRP A 524 38.20 -13.37 -18.07
CA TRP A 524 39.04 -13.69 -19.20
C TRP A 524 40.50 -13.28 -18.94
N GLY A 525 41.44 -13.44 -19.42
CA GLY A 525 42.82 -12.87 -19.33
C GLY A 525 43.60 -13.15 -18.03
N ASN A 526 42.95 -13.48 -16.95
CA ASN A 526 43.61 -13.87 -15.69
C ASN A 526 42.94 -15.11 -15.10
N ASN A 527 43.67 -15.81 -14.20
CA ASN A 527 43.12 -16.96 -13.44
C ASN A 527 42.49 -16.56 -12.11
N GLU A 528 42.34 -15.26 -11.89
CA GLU A 528 41.80 -14.73 -10.64
C GLU A 528 40.28 -14.87 -10.60
N LYS A 529 39.76 -14.96 -9.40
CA LYS A 529 38.33 -15.17 -9.14
C LYS A 529 37.89 -14.27 -8.01
N ASN A 530 36.90 -13.45 -8.29
CA ASN A 530 36.16 -12.82 -7.21
C ASN A 530 35.22 -13.82 -6.59
N ARG A 531 35.26 -13.98 -5.30
CA ARG A 531 34.41 -14.92 -4.56
C ARG A 531 33.91 -14.26 -3.28
N ASN A 532 32.62 -14.37 -3.05
CA ASN A 532 32.00 -13.96 -1.81
C ASN A 532 31.07 -15.08 -1.32
N ILE A 533 31.24 -15.51 -0.08
CA ILE A 533 30.41 -16.54 0.53
C ILE A 533 30.05 -16.06 1.93
N SER A 534 28.78 -16.07 2.25
CA SER A 534 28.24 -15.74 3.58
C SER A 534 27.36 -16.90 4.04
N VAL A 535 27.60 -17.40 5.23
CA VAL A 535 26.78 -18.44 5.86
C VAL A 535 26.46 -17.99 7.27
N GLY A 536 25.19 -18.13 7.65
CA GLY A 536 24.78 -17.68 8.97
C GLY A 536 23.56 -18.39 9.51
N VAL A 537 23.39 -18.23 10.80
CA VAL A 537 22.19 -18.59 11.55
C VAL A 537 21.65 -17.35 12.23
N SER A 538 20.35 -17.15 12.20
CA SER A 538 19.67 -16.09 12.93
C SER A 538 18.41 -16.63 13.58
N GLY A 539 18.07 -16.07 14.74
CA GLY A 539 16.86 -16.51 15.44
C GLY A 539 16.44 -15.54 16.53
N GLN A 540 15.28 -15.85 17.11
CA GLN A 540 14.74 -15.14 18.26
C GLN A 540 14.15 -16.14 19.24
N GLN A 541 14.59 -16.07 20.50
CA GLN A 541 14.10 -16.92 21.57
C GLN A 541 13.85 -16.08 22.84
N TRP A 542 12.66 -16.20 23.45
CA TRP A 542 12.25 -15.42 24.62
C TRP A 542 12.39 -13.89 24.46
N GLY A 543 12.18 -13.40 23.24
CA GLY A 543 12.36 -11.99 22.91
C GLY A 543 13.82 -11.60 22.62
N ILE A 544 14.82 -12.44 22.90
CA ILE A 544 16.23 -12.20 22.62
C ILE A 544 16.52 -12.60 21.18
N GLY A 545 16.94 -11.63 20.36
CA GLY A 545 17.44 -11.88 19.01
C GLY A 545 18.92 -12.29 19.04
N TYR A 546 19.30 -13.23 18.19
CA TYR A 546 20.69 -13.63 17.99
C TYR A 546 20.99 -13.92 16.53
N SER A 547 22.22 -13.62 16.12
CA SER A 547 22.72 -14.05 14.82
C SER A 547 24.22 -14.32 14.87
N LEU A 548 24.64 -15.33 14.13
CA LEU A 548 26.04 -15.67 13.89
C LEU A 548 26.22 -15.73 12.36
N ASN A 549 27.15 -14.97 11.83
CA ASN A 549 27.46 -14.93 10.42
C ASN A 549 28.96 -15.12 10.19
N TYR A 550 29.30 -15.97 9.24
CA TYR A 550 30.66 -16.11 8.73
C TYR A 550 30.69 -15.67 7.28
N GLN A 551 31.58 -14.75 6.94
CA GLN A 551 31.80 -14.25 5.58
C GLN A 551 33.23 -14.56 5.13
N TYR A 552 33.36 -15.03 3.90
CA TYR A 552 34.61 -15.17 3.18
C TYR A 552 34.55 -14.36 1.90
N SER A 553 35.48 -13.47 1.69
CA SER A 553 35.61 -12.70 0.45
C SER A 553 37.03 -12.77 -0.09
N ARG A 554 37.14 -12.85 -1.41
CA ARG A 554 38.39 -12.79 -2.14
C ARG A 554 38.14 -11.97 -3.41
N TYR A 555 38.88 -10.92 -3.58
CA TYR A 555 38.88 -10.08 -4.76
C TYR A 555 40.21 -10.19 -5.48
N THR A 556 40.17 -9.99 -6.81
CA THR A 556 41.37 -9.86 -7.65
C THR A 556 42.26 -8.79 -7.06
N ASP A 557 43.56 -9.07 -6.97
CA ASP A 557 44.60 -8.18 -6.41
C ASP A 557 44.54 -7.91 -4.90
N GLU A 558 43.59 -8.49 -4.15
CA GLU A 558 43.49 -8.35 -2.71
C GLU A 558 43.71 -9.67 -1.96
N ASN A 559 44.19 -9.57 -0.73
CA ASN A 559 44.26 -10.71 0.16
C ASN A 559 42.85 -11.18 0.52
N ASN A 560 42.67 -12.50 0.64
CA ASN A 560 41.39 -13.03 1.10
C ASN A 560 41.07 -12.51 2.49
N ASP A 561 39.81 -12.08 2.65
CA ASP A 561 39.26 -11.65 3.93
C ASP A 561 38.32 -12.70 4.52
N ARG A 562 38.30 -12.80 5.84
CA ARG A 562 37.40 -13.68 6.60
C ARG A 562 36.88 -12.88 7.77
N ALA A 563 35.58 -12.86 7.95
CA ALA A 563 34.93 -12.19 9.06
C ALA A 563 33.94 -13.12 9.76
N LEU A 564 33.97 -13.12 11.07
CA LEU A 564 32.97 -13.75 11.92
C LEU A 564 32.26 -12.67 12.72
N SER A 565 30.95 -12.63 12.65
CA SER A 565 30.13 -11.66 13.39
C SER A 565 29.10 -12.38 14.24
N LEU A 566 29.05 -12.05 15.52
CA LEU A 566 28.02 -12.46 16.47
C LEU A 566 27.22 -11.23 16.89
N ASN A 567 25.91 -11.31 16.84
CA ASN A 567 25.03 -10.26 17.35
C ASN A 567 24.02 -10.86 18.33
N LEU A 568 23.83 -10.18 19.46
CA LEU A 568 22.82 -10.48 20.47
C LEU A 568 22.01 -9.21 20.75
N SER A 569 20.68 -9.30 20.73
CA SER A 569 19.78 -8.16 20.93
C SER A 569 18.73 -8.49 21.99
N ILE A 570 18.65 -7.68 23.03
CA ILE A 570 17.78 -7.88 24.18
C ILE A 570 16.81 -6.69 24.29
N PRO A 571 15.49 -6.90 24.22
CA PRO A 571 14.52 -5.83 24.44
C PRO A 571 14.50 -5.41 25.92
N LEU A 572 14.42 -4.10 26.14
CA LEU A 572 14.41 -3.52 27.49
C LEU A 572 13.02 -3.06 27.94
N GLU A 573 11.94 -3.49 27.29
CA GLU A 573 10.58 -2.98 27.45
C GLU A 573 10.09 -2.87 28.90
N ARG A 574 10.60 -3.72 29.79
CA ARG A 574 10.26 -3.67 31.23
C ARG A 574 10.89 -2.50 32.00
N TRP A 575 12.04 -2.00 31.54
CA TRP A 575 12.83 -0.98 32.23
C TRP A 575 12.87 0.33 31.44
N LEU A 576 12.93 0.21 30.13
CA LEU A 576 12.98 1.33 29.20
C LEU A 576 12.08 1.01 27.99
N PRO A 577 10.82 1.50 28.00
CA PRO A 577 9.86 1.20 26.93
C PRO A 577 10.41 1.55 25.54
N ARG A 578 10.10 0.71 24.55
CA ARG A 578 10.53 0.89 23.14
C ARG A 578 12.04 0.98 22.95
N SER A 579 12.81 0.31 23.81
CA SER A 579 14.27 0.31 23.74
C SER A 579 14.83 -1.10 23.79
N ARG A 580 16.03 -1.27 23.26
CA ARG A 580 16.78 -2.52 23.28
C ARG A 580 18.26 -2.23 23.47
N VAL A 581 18.96 -3.18 24.06
CA VAL A 581 20.41 -3.23 24.06
C VAL A 581 20.90 -4.35 23.16
N SER A 582 21.91 -4.09 22.38
CA SER A 582 22.56 -5.10 21.54
C SER A 582 24.05 -5.14 21.81
N TYR A 583 24.59 -6.34 21.71
CA TYR A 583 26.01 -6.60 21.71
C TYR A 583 26.41 -7.21 20.38
N GLN A 584 27.46 -6.69 19.79
CA GLN A 584 28.03 -7.20 18.55
C GLN A 584 29.53 -7.47 18.76
N MET A 585 29.98 -8.64 18.29
CA MET A 585 31.40 -8.99 18.18
C MET A 585 31.71 -9.21 16.70
N THR A 586 32.78 -8.58 16.20
CA THR A 586 33.23 -8.78 14.83
C THR A 586 34.71 -9.10 14.86
N SER A 587 35.06 -10.30 14.41
CA SER A 587 36.45 -10.77 14.27
C SER A 587 36.78 -10.91 12.79
N GLN A 588 37.75 -10.16 12.32
CA GLN A 588 38.14 -10.11 10.91
C GLN A 588 39.62 -10.47 10.78
N LYS A 589 39.96 -11.16 9.68
CA LYS A 589 41.35 -11.54 9.40
C LYS A 589 42.25 -10.28 9.36
N ASP A 590 43.42 -10.36 10.00
CA ASP A 590 44.45 -9.32 10.03
C ASP A 590 43.97 -7.97 10.64
N ARG A 591 42.92 -8.00 11.46
CA ARG A 591 42.40 -6.86 12.22
C ARG A 591 42.08 -7.27 13.68
N PRO A 592 42.19 -6.34 14.63
CA PRO A 592 41.73 -6.58 16.01
C PRO A 592 40.24 -6.92 16.03
N THR A 593 39.88 -7.83 16.91
CA THR A 593 38.47 -8.15 17.18
C THR A 593 37.81 -6.95 17.81
N GLN A 594 36.65 -6.55 17.26
CA GLN A 594 35.86 -5.43 17.74
C GLN A 594 34.67 -5.91 18.53
N HIS A 595 34.44 -5.30 19.67
CA HIS A 595 33.28 -5.49 20.54
C HIS A 595 32.49 -4.20 20.61
N GLU A 596 31.18 -4.25 20.35
CA GLU A 596 30.29 -3.10 20.34
C GLU A 596 29.10 -3.36 21.24
N MET A 597 28.76 -2.40 22.07
CA MET A 597 27.48 -2.35 22.81
C MET A 597 26.69 -1.13 22.34
N ARG A 598 25.41 -1.37 22.03
CA ARG A 598 24.51 -0.33 21.56
C ARG A 598 23.21 -0.35 22.33
N LEU A 599 22.73 0.81 22.72
CA LEU A 599 21.42 1.06 23.26
C LEU A 599 20.63 1.91 22.26
N ASP A 600 19.59 1.33 21.67
CA ASP A 600 18.68 2.01 20.76
C ASP A 600 17.31 2.17 21.40
N GLY A 601 16.63 3.26 21.06
CA GLY A 601 15.26 3.44 21.52
C GLY A 601 14.53 4.58 20.84
N SER A 602 13.26 4.71 21.19
CA SER A 602 12.44 5.84 20.81
C SER A 602 11.74 6.45 22.01
N LEU A 603 11.72 7.77 22.04
CA LEU A 603 11.06 8.61 23.04
C LEU A 603 9.84 9.29 22.42
N LEU A 604 9.03 9.91 23.25
CA LEU A 604 7.71 10.48 22.96
C LEU A 604 6.68 9.37 22.66
N ASP A 605 5.41 9.66 22.91
CA ASP A 605 4.33 8.65 22.83
C ASP A 605 4.15 8.07 21.43
N ASP A 606 4.41 8.87 20.41
CA ASP A 606 4.33 8.50 19.00
C ASP A 606 5.66 8.03 18.40
N GLY A 607 6.74 7.91 19.20
CA GLY A 607 8.05 7.44 18.77
C GLY A 607 8.79 8.38 17.82
N ARG A 608 8.45 9.67 17.78
CA ARG A 608 9.05 10.63 16.86
C ARG A 608 10.51 10.96 17.14
N LEU A 609 10.99 10.79 18.35
CA LEU A 609 12.38 11.01 18.73
C LEU A 609 13.06 9.65 18.91
N SER A 610 13.97 9.29 18.02
CA SER A 610 14.82 8.11 18.14
C SER A 610 16.21 8.50 18.61
N TYR A 611 16.84 7.61 19.37
CA TYR A 611 18.22 7.79 19.86
C TYR A 611 19.00 6.48 19.77
N SER A 612 20.31 6.60 19.66
CA SER A 612 21.27 5.49 19.69
C SER A 612 22.53 5.92 20.44
N LEU A 613 22.88 5.14 21.45
CA LEU A 613 24.14 5.24 22.19
C LEU A 613 24.98 4.02 21.87
N GLU A 614 26.22 4.21 21.52
CA GLU A 614 27.11 3.13 21.11
C GLU A 614 28.47 3.30 21.75
N GLN A 615 29.02 2.20 22.20
CA GLN A 615 30.39 2.07 22.70
C GLN A 615 31.06 0.88 22.01
N SER A 616 32.13 1.10 21.29
CA SER A 616 32.97 0.04 20.73
C SER A 616 34.36 0.03 21.37
N LEU A 617 34.94 -1.15 21.45
CA LEU A 617 36.29 -1.41 21.90
C LEU A 617 36.87 -2.52 21.04
N ASP A 618 38.14 -2.42 20.66
CA ASP A 618 38.85 -3.49 20.00
C ASP A 618 40.00 -4.09 20.90
N ASP A 619 40.59 -5.21 20.48
CA ASP A 619 41.66 -5.91 21.21
C ASP A 619 42.95 -5.07 21.34
N ASP A 620 43.12 -4.02 20.53
CA ASP A 620 44.20 -3.04 20.61
C ASP A 620 43.88 -1.86 21.53
N ASN A 621 42.79 -1.93 22.30
CA ASN A 621 42.27 -0.87 23.17
C ASN A 621 41.87 0.45 22.43
N ASN A 622 41.58 0.38 21.13
CA ASN A 622 40.93 1.51 20.48
C ASN A 622 39.46 1.53 20.87
N HIS A 623 39.01 2.70 21.27
CA HIS A 623 37.60 2.88 21.65
C HIS A 623 36.93 3.96 20.79
N ASN A 624 35.65 3.79 20.55
CA ASN A 624 34.79 4.79 19.94
C ASN A 624 33.45 4.84 20.66
N SER A 625 33.01 6.04 21.01
CA SER A 625 31.72 6.30 21.63
C SER A 625 30.89 7.15 20.71
N SER A 626 29.65 6.81 20.48
CA SER A 626 28.77 7.65 19.66
C SER A 626 27.39 7.85 20.31
N LEU A 627 26.84 9.05 20.06
CA LEU A 627 25.48 9.44 20.38
C LEU A 627 24.84 9.96 19.12
N ASN A 628 23.71 9.41 18.72
CA ASN A 628 22.90 9.87 17.60
C ASN A 628 21.47 10.09 18.05
N ALA A 629 20.84 11.13 17.53
CA ALA A 629 19.43 11.42 17.75
C ALA A 629 18.77 11.85 16.44
N SER A 630 17.51 11.44 16.25
CA SER A 630 16.72 11.85 15.07
C SER A 630 15.30 12.17 15.50
N TYR A 631 14.83 13.35 15.11
CA TYR A 631 13.48 13.85 15.40
C TYR A 631 12.66 13.98 14.11
N ARG A 632 11.55 13.26 14.05
CA ARG A 632 10.59 13.32 12.94
C ARG A 632 9.47 14.31 13.27
N SER A 633 9.39 15.38 12.50
CA SER A 633 8.35 16.40 12.58
C SER A 633 7.37 16.30 11.39
N PRO A 634 6.24 17.01 11.40
CA PRO A 634 5.39 17.17 10.21
C PRO A 634 6.13 17.75 9.01
N TYR A 635 7.15 18.56 9.26
CA TYR A 635 7.88 19.37 8.27
C TYR A 635 9.17 18.72 7.76
N GLY A 636 9.55 17.56 8.32
CA GLY A 636 10.76 16.84 7.95
C GLY A 636 11.40 16.10 9.12
N THR A 637 12.55 15.48 8.86
CA THR A 637 13.33 14.74 9.85
C THR A 637 14.66 15.45 10.07
N PHE A 638 15.00 15.71 11.32
CA PHE A 638 16.24 16.35 11.77
C PHE A 638 17.08 15.30 12.49
N SER A 639 18.36 15.20 12.15
CA SER A 639 19.31 14.30 12.80
C SER A 639 20.56 15.03 13.26
N ALA A 640 21.10 14.62 14.39
CA ALA A 640 22.36 15.10 14.91
C ALA A 640 23.07 13.95 15.64
N GLY A 641 24.40 13.94 15.58
CA GLY A 641 25.23 12.96 16.28
C GLY A 641 26.60 13.50 16.58
N TYR A 642 27.20 12.85 17.57
CA TYR A 642 28.56 13.07 17.99
C TYR A 642 29.24 11.74 18.21
N SER A 643 30.45 11.59 17.67
CA SER A 643 31.28 10.42 17.89
C SER A 643 32.66 10.87 18.35
N TYR A 644 33.24 10.11 19.29
CA TYR A 644 34.52 10.37 19.89
C TYR A 644 35.33 9.06 19.96
N GLY A 645 36.52 9.07 19.36
CA GLY A 645 37.46 7.96 19.40
C GLY A 645 38.88 8.38 19.79
N ASN A 646 39.80 7.40 19.74
CA ASN A 646 41.20 7.63 20.14
C ASN A 646 41.87 8.76 19.36
N ASP A 647 41.61 8.86 18.05
CA ASP A 647 42.35 9.74 17.15
C ASP A 647 41.52 10.88 16.56
N SER A 648 40.22 10.83 16.73
CA SER A 648 39.29 11.78 16.12
C SER A 648 38.01 11.97 16.89
N SER A 649 37.35 13.09 16.63
CA SER A 649 35.93 13.31 16.97
C SER A 649 35.19 13.81 15.75
N GLN A 650 33.92 13.45 15.65
CA GLN A 650 33.07 13.81 14.52
C GLN A 650 31.73 14.34 15.00
N TYR A 651 31.30 15.43 14.45
CA TYR A 651 29.91 15.91 14.49
C TYR A 651 29.25 15.58 13.16
N ASN A 652 28.07 14.97 13.22
CA ASN A 652 27.23 14.75 12.07
C ASN A 652 25.87 15.42 12.27
N TYR A 653 25.31 15.94 11.20
CA TYR A 653 24.00 16.59 11.20
C TYR A 653 23.31 16.38 9.87
N GLY A 654 21.98 16.40 9.90
CA GLY A 654 21.19 16.19 8.71
C GLY A 654 19.78 16.73 8.81
N VAL A 655 19.22 17.06 7.67
CA VAL A 655 17.82 17.41 7.52
C VAL A 655 17.28 16.81 6.24
N THR A 656 16.11 16.16 6.35
CA THR A 656 15.45 15.55 5.22
C THR A 656 13.98 15.92 5.23
N GLY A 657 13.44 16.32 4.08
CA GLY A 657 12.04 16.73 3.98
C GLY A 657 11.60 17.03 2.57
N GLY A 658 10.43 17.60 2.44
CA GLY A 658 9.84 18.07 1.21
C GLY A 658 9.21 19.45 1.34
N VAL A 659 9.24 20.22 0.27
CA VAL A 659 8.48 21.45 0.10
C VAL A 659 7.52 21.26 -1.04
N VAL A 660 6.26 21.54 -0.82
CA VAL A 660 5.19 21.35 -1.80
C VAL A 660 4.49 22.68 -2.03
N ILE A 661 4.44 23.14 -3.27
CA ILE A 661 3.69 24.30 -3.73
C ILE A 661 2.44 23.79 -4.46
N HIS A 662 1.29 24.20 -4.01
CA HIS A 662 -0.02 23.79 -4.53
C HIS A 662 -0.95 25.00 -4.70
N PRO A 663 -2.12 24.88 -5.34
CA PRO A 663 -3.00 26.03 -5.64
C PRO A 663 -3.42 26.87 -4.41
N HIS A 664 -3.35 26.29 -3.22
CA HIS A 664 -3.75 26.95 -1.96
C HIS A 664 -2.57 27.47 -1.13
N GLY A 665 -1.31 27.31 -1.58
CA GLY A 665 -0.13 27.80 -0.86
C GLY A 665 1.07 26.88 -0.88
N VAL A 666 1.86 26.93 0.19
CA VAL A 666 3.08 26.13 0.35
C VAL A 666 2.98 25.33 1.64
N THR A 667 3.16 24.02 1.56
CA THR A 667 3.17 23.11 2.72
C THR A 667 4.50 22.38 2.81
N LEU A 668 5.13 22.39 3.98
CA LEU A 668 6.30 21.59 4.27
C LEU A 668 5.86 20.15 4.59
N SER A 669 6.71 19.18 4.27
CA SER A 669 6.39 17.76 4.46
C SER A 669 7.61 16.95 4.87
N GLN A 670 7.36 15.74 5.33
CA GLN A 670 8.36 14.68 5.32
C GLN A 670 8.74 14.35 3.87
N TYR A 671 9.80 13.56 3.67
CA TYR A 671 10.27 13.19 2.35
C TYR A 671 9.19 12.48 1.55
N LEU A 672 8.91 12.95 0.33
CA LEU A 672 7.82 12.49 -0.53
C LEU A 672 8.21 11.23 -1.33
N GLY A 673 7.29 10.29 -1.46
CA GLY A 673 7.42 9.12 -2.31
C GLY A 673 6.93 9.33 -3.74
N ASN A 674 6.64 8.21 -4.42
CA ASN A 674 6.19 8.21 -5.82
C ASN A 674 4.75 8.70 -6.03
N ALA A 675 3.93 8.76 -4.99
CA ALA A 675 2.62 9.37 -4.97
C ALA A 675 2.33 9.86 -3.55
N PHE A 676 1.61 10.97 -3.41
CA PHE A 676 1.36 11.61 -2.13
C PHE A 676 0.03 12.36 -2.17
N ALA A 677 -0.52 12.69 -0.99
CA ALA A 677 -1.78 13.41 -0.87
C ALA A 677 -1.63 14.73 -0.15
N LEU A 678 -2.34 15.76 -0.63
CA LEU A 678 -2.63 16.95 0.13
C LEU A 678 -3.90 16.71 0.95
N ILE A 679 -3.76 16.77 2.26
CA ILE A 679 -4.88 16.85 3.18
C ILE A 679 -5.31 18.30 3.26
N ASP A 680 -6.59 18.54 3.01
CA ASP A 680 -7.23 19.84 3.16
C ASP A 680 -8.33 19.70 4.23
N ALA A 681 -8.07 20.23 5.43
CA ALA A 681 -8.99 20.21 6.55
C ALA A 681 -9.68 21.59 6.73
N ASN A 682 -9.90 22.31 5.63
CA ASN A 682 -10.65 23.57 5.59
C ASN A 682 -10.24 24.58 6.67
N GLY A 683 -8.93 24.79 6.84
CA GLY A 683 -8.36 25.75 7.81
C GLY A 683 -8.25 25.23 9.25
N ALA A 684 -8.56 23.94 9.52
CA ALA A 684 -8.39 23.36 10.85
C ALA A 684 -6.93 22.94 11.11
N PRO A 685 -6.19 23.57 12.05
CA PRO A 685 -4.83 23.21 12.37
C PRO A 685 -4.79 22.00 13.31
N GLY A 686 -3.68 21.22 13.26
CA GLY A 686 -3.41 20.16 14.23
C GLY A 686 -4.20 18.87 14.02
N VAL A 687 -4.95 18.72 12.92
CA VAL A 687 -5.67 17.48 12.57
C VAL A 687 -4.66 16.41 12.18
N ARG A 688 -4.58 15.35 12.97
CA ARG A 688 -3.61 14.25 12.77
C ARG A 688 -4.15 13.17 11.86
N ILE A 689 -3.27 12.59 11.06
CA ILE A 689 -3.62 11.50 10.12
C ILE A 689 -3.23 10.16 10.73
N GLN A 690 -4.20 9.25 10.80
CA GLN A 690 -4.02 7.91 11.34
C GLN A 690 -2.98 7.12 10.54
N ASN A 691 -2.14 6.34 11.21
CA ASN A 691 -1.07 5.52 10.62
C ASN A 691 0.08 6.28 9.95
N TYR A 692 0.11 7.62 10.08
CA TYR A 692 1.21 8.46 9.61
C TYR A 692 1.80 9.27 10.76
N PRO A 693 2.73 8.68 11.55
CA PRO A 693 3.30 9.34 12.72
C PRO A 693 3.93 10.70 12.40
N GLY A 694 3.58 11.69 13.19
CA GLY A 694 4.09 13.04 13.05
C GLY A 694 3.44 13.86 11.93
N ILE A 695 2.42 13.37 11.22
CA ILE A 695 1.70 14.15 10.22
C ILE A 695 0.45 14.78 10.85
N ALA A 696 0.39 16.11 10.81
CA ALA A 696 -0.74 16.91 11.23
C ALA A 696 -0.86 18.15 10.34
N THR A 697 -2.07 18.69 10.22
CA THR A 697 -2.29 19.92 9.46
C THR A 697 -1.58 21.11 10.08
N ASP A 698 -1.04 21.95 9.20
CA ASP A 698 -0.38 23.21 9.53
C ASP A 698 -1.39 24.29 10.01
N PRO A 699 -0.95 25.52 10.37
CA PRO A 699 -1.86 26.59 10.78
C PRO A 699 -2.91 26.99 9.73
N PHE A 700 -2.72 26.62 8.47
CA PHE A 700 -3.66 26.89 7.37
C PHE A 700 -4.60 25.72 7.10
N GLY A 701 -4.47 24.60 7.84
CA GLY A 701 -5.30 23.40 7.67
C GLY A 701 -4.80 22.42 6.61
N TYR A 702 -3.53 22.53 6.16
CA TYR A 702 -2.95 21.65 5.16
C TYR A 702 -1.89 20.71 5.76
N ALA A 703 -1.87 19.47 5.26
CA ALA A 703 -0.79 18.52 5.54
C ALA A 703 -0.50 17.69 4.30
N VAL A 704 0.70 17.14 4.19
CA VAL A 704 1.04 16.22 3.11
C VAL A 704 1.26 14.81 3.67
N VAL A 705 0.50 13.84 3.17
CA VAL A 705 0.77 12.42 3.37
C VAL A 705 1.77 11.97 2.32
N PRO A 706 3.01 11.62 2.70
CA PRO A 706 4.13 11.54 1.77
C PRO A 706 4.17 10.25 0.93
N TYR A 707 3.47 9.19 1.34
CA TYR A 707 3.55 7.88 0.68
C TYR A 707 2.17 7.31 0.44
N LEU A 708 1.82 7.14 -0.83
CA LEU A 708 0.62 6.44 -1.28
C LEU A 708 1.00 5.36 -2.28
N THR A 709 0.17 4.32 -2.35
CA THR A 709 0.31 3.27 -3.35
C THR A 709 -0.36 3.70 -4.66
N THR A 710 0.40 3.72 -5.74
CA THR A 710 -0.07 4.13 -7.06
C THR A 710 -1.08 3.15 -7.65
N TYR A 711 -2.09 3.66 -8.36
CA TYR A 711 -3.17 2.90 -9.03
C TYR A 711 -3.98 1.98 -8.12
N GLN A 712 -3.90 2.19 -6.81
CA GLN A 712 -4.65 1.45 -5.79
C GLN A 712 -5.43 2.41 -4.91
N GLU A 713 -6.48 1.89 -4.30
CA GLU A 713 -7.25 2.63 -3.32
C GLU A 713 -6.45 2.80 -2.02
N ASN A 714 -6.19 4.05 -1.66
CA ASN A 714 -5.54 4.42 -0.41
C ASN A 714 -6.59 5.01 0.53
N ARG A 715 -6.68 4.47 1.73
CA ARG A 715 -7.54 4.99 2.78
C ARG A 715 -6.78 6.01 3.62
N LEU A 716 -7.27 7.22 3.66
CA LEU A 716 -6.77 8.31 4.50
C LEU A 716 -7.78 8.57 5.60
N SER A 717 -7.41 8.36 6.86
CA SER A 717 -8.29 8.54 8.01
C SER A 717 -7.69 9.51 8.99
N VAL A 718 -8.53 10.36 9.57
CA VAL A 718 -8.15 11.28 10.65
C VAL A 718 -8.16 10.53 11.98
N ASP A 719 -7.21 10.86 12.85
CA ASP A 719 -7.20 10.40 14.23
C ASP A 719 -8.22 11.22 15.06
N THR A 720 -9.41 10.67 15.20
CA THR A 720 -10.51 11.34 15.91
C THR A 720 -10.29 11.45 17.42
N THR A 721 -9.37 10.65 17.99
CA THR A 721 -9.06 10.68 19.43
C THR A 721 -8.19 11.86 19.82
N GLN A 722 -7.55 12.50 18.84
CA GLN A 722 -6.64 13.64 19.04
C GLN A 722 -7.05 14.87 18.22
N LEU A 723 -8.35 14.98 17.88
CA LEU A 723 -8.86 16.19 17.25
C LEU A 723 -8.77 17.36 18.23
N PRO A 724 -8.43 18.58 17.75
CA PRO A 724 -8.57 19.79 18.54
C PRO A 724 -10.02 19.97 19.05
N ASP A 725 -10.17 20.49 20.25
CA ASP A 725 -11.48 20.60 20.89
C ASP A 725 -12.49 21.46 20.12
N ASN A 726 -12.01 22.42 19.32
CA ASN A 726 -12.81 23.32 18.49
C ASN A 726 -13.00 22.81 17.05
N VAL A 727 -12.60 21.58 16.74
CA VAL A 727 -12.72 21.01 15.40
C VAL A 727 -13.66 19.82 15.41
N ASP A 728 -14.64 19.82 14.52
CA ASP A 728 -15.49 18.69 14.21
C ASP A 728 -15.43 18.38 12.72
N LEU A 729 -15.50 17.11 12.35
CA LEU A 729 -15.35 16.67 10.97
C LEU A 729 -16.60 15.94 10.49
N GLU A 730 -17.15 16.36 9.36
CA GLU A 730 -18.27 15.65 8.73
C GLU A 730 -17.86 14.25 8.24
N GLN A 731 -16.61 14.11 7.82
CA GLN A 731 -16.04 12.86 7.32
C GLN A 731 -14.67 12.64 7.93
N THR A 732 -14.43 11.44 8.43
CA THR A 732 -13.16 11.08 9.07
C THR A 732 -12.27 10.21 8.17
N THR A 733 -12.77 9.81 7.01
CA THR A 733 -12.07 8.90 6.08
C THR A 733 -12.31 9.33 4.64
N GLN A 734 -11.24 9.38 3.84
CA GLN A 734 -11.26 9.61 2.42
C GLN A 734 -10.53 8.47 1.68
N PHE A 735 -10.99 8.16 0.47
CA PHE A 735 -10.36 7.16 -0.40
C PHE A 735 -9.84 7.85 -1.66
N VAL A 736 -8.56 7.67 -1.96
CA VAL A 736 -7.90 8.28 -3.12
C VAL A 736 -7.14 7.22 -3.93
N VAL A 737 -7.03 7.41 -5.22
CA VAL A 737 -6.37 6.49 -6.15
C VAL A 737 -5.36 7.27 -7.01
N PRO A 738 -4.18 7.56 -6.50
CA PRO A 738 -3.21 8.37 -7.23
C PRO A 738 -2.57 7.61 -8.40
N ASN A 739 -2.35 8.31 -9.50
CA ASN A 739 -1.43 7.91 -10.54
C ASN A 739 0.02 8.01 -10.08
N ARG A 740 0.96 7.41 -10.80
CA ARG A 740 2.38 7.54 -10.52
C ARG A 740 2.81 9.02 -10.54
N GLY A 741 3.46 9.45 -9.50
CA GLY A 741 3.95 10.81 -9.33
C GLY A 741 2.86 11.85 -9.03
N ALA A 742 1.59 11.46 -8.90
CA ALA A 742 0.50 12.39 -8.65
C ALA A 742 0.49 12.88 -7.18
N MET A 743 0.05 14.13 -7.01
CA MET A 743 -0.40 14.68 -5.73
C MET A 743 -1.93 14.78 -5.78
N VAL A 744 -2.61 13.90 -5.07
CA VAL A 744 -4.08 13.88 -4.99
C VAL A 744 -4.57 14.71 -3.80
N ALA A 745 -5.76 15.33 -3.91
CA ALA A 745 -6.35 16.07 -2.82
C ALA A 745 -7.31 15.18 -2.02
N ALA A 746 -7.16 15.17 -0.69
CA ALA A 746 -8.09 14.54 0.25
C ALA A 746 -8.70 15.63 1.14
N ARG A 747 -9.97 15.98 0.87
CA ARG A 747 -10.66 17.05 1.57
C ARG A 747 -11.48 16.50 2.71
N PHE A 748 -11.28 17.09 3.89
CA PHE A 748 -12.04 16.83 5.10
C PHE A 748 -12.78 18.10 5.50
N ASN A 749 -14.10 18.12 5.32
CA ASN A 749 -14.90 19.29 5.71
C ASN A 749 -14.85 19.43 7.23
N ALA A 750 -14.15 20.43 7.70
CA ALA A 750 -14.00 20.74 9.10
C ALA A 750 -14.95 21.89 9.49
N ASN A 751 -15.69 21.69 10.56
CA ASN A 751 -16.50 22.70 11.24
C ASN A 751 -15.68 23.24 12.41
N ILE A 752 -15.16 24.45 12.27
CA ILE A 752 -14.30 25.08 13.28
C ILE A 752 -15.15 26.02 14.14
N GLY A 753 -15.20 25.77 15.44
CA GLY A 753 -15.98 26.55 16.37
C GLY A 753 -16.44 25.75 17.57
N TYR A 754 -17.42 26.26 18.30
CA TYR A 754 -17.97 25.58 19.47
C TYR A 754 -18.88 24.42 19.05
N ARG A 755 -18.90 23.40 19.89
CA ARG A 755 -19.90 22.32 19.86
C ARG A 755 -21.00 22.68 20.83
N VAL A 756 -22.26 22.64 20.38
CA VAL A 756 -23.38 23.10 21.18
C VAL A 756 -24.47 22.05 21.20
N LEU A 757 -25.01 21.78 22.37
CA LEU A 757 -26.24 21.03 22.55
C LEU A 757 -27.36 22.07 22.71
N VAL A 758 -28.18 22.27 21.68
CA VAL A 758 -29.26 23.26 21.68
C VAL A 758 -30.57 22.55 21.89
N THR A 759 -31.30 22.89 22.93
CA THR A 759 -32.70 22.43 23.08
C THR A 759 -33.62 23.39 22.31
N VAL A 760 -34.25 22.86 21.26
CA VAL A 760 -35.11 23.63 20.36
C VAL A 760 -36.59 23.30 20.63
N SER A 761 -37.36 24.33 20.83
CA SER A 761 -38.82 24.24 21.03
C SER A 761 -39.60 24.98 19.90
N ASP A 762 -40.84 24.56 19.66
CA ASP A 762 -41.74 25.25 18.74
C ASP A 762 -42.26 26.59 19.35
N ARG A 763 -43.12 27.30 18.61
CA ARG A 763 -43.74 28.57 19.06
C ARG A 763 -44.53 28.43 20.34
N ASN A 764 -45.00 27.24 20.69
CA ASN A 764 -45.80 26.96 21.89
C ASN A 764 -44.96 26.46 23.06
N GLY A 765 -43.63 26.42 22.90
CA GLY A 765 -42.70 25.90 23.91
C GLY A 765 -42.61 24.37 23.97
N LYS A 766 -43.21 23.63 23.02
CA LYS A 766 -43.11 22.18 22.93
C LYS A 766 -41.79 21.79 22.26
N PRO A 767 -41.05 20.79 22.76
CA PRO A 767 -39.85 20.30 22.11
C PRO A 767 -40.16 19.83 20.67
N LEU A 768 -39.21 20.06 19.77
CA LEU A 768 -39.30 19.58 18.39
C LEU A 768 -39.34 18.04 18.35
N PRO A 769 -40.03 17.43 17.35
CA PRO A 769 -40.17 15.99 17.26
C PRO A 769 -38.81 15.27 17.10
N PHE A 770 -38.68 14.16 17.82
CA PHE A 770 -37.55 13.24 17.65
C PHE A 770 -37.40 12.79 16.18
N GLY A 771 -36.17 12.74 15.67
CA GLY A 771 -35.85 12.35 14.30
C GLY A 771 -36.09 13.44 13.25
N ALA A 772 -36.51 14.66 13.65
CA ALA A 772 -36.57 15.78 12.71
C ALA A 772 -35.18 16.15 12.19
N LEU A 773 -35.08 16.53 10.92
CA LEU A 773 -33.82 16.89 10.27
C LEU A 773 -33.61 18.43 10.34
N ALA A 774 -32.57 18.86 10.98
CA ALA A 774 -32.10 20.24 10.98
C ALA A 774 -31.00 20.43 9.94
N SER A 775 -31.10 21.47 9.12
CA SER A 775 -30.08 21.83 8.13
C SER A 775 -29.68 23.29 8.30
N ASN A 776 -28.36 23.55 8.27
CA ASN A 776 -27.84 24.93 8.24
C ASN A 776 -28.07 25.52 6.85
N ASP A 777 -28.69 26.71 6.79
CA ASP A 777 -29.12 27.32 5.51
C ASP A 777 -27.91 27.86 4.70
N GLU A 778 -26.78 28.17 5.34
CA GLU A 778 -25.57 28.70 4.69
C GLU A 778 -24.58 27.60 4.30
N THR A 779 -24.32 26.64 5.21
CA THR A 779 -23.28 25.62 5.03
C THR A 779 -23.82 24.28 4.53
N GLY A 780 -25.13 24.07 4.63
CA GLY A 780 -25.76 22.79 4.32
C GLY A 780 -25.44 21.67 5.33
N GLN A 781 -24.85 22.00 6.48
CA GLN A 781 -24.60 21.06 7.57
C GLN A 781 -25.91 20.51 8.08
N GLN A 782 -25.95 19.21 8.40
CA GLN A 782 -27.17 18.53 8.88
C GLN A 782 -26.96 17.96 10.28
N SER A 783 -28.05 18.01 11.09
CA SER A 783 -28.15 17.40 12.40
C SER A 783 -29.55 16.83 12.60
N ILE A 784 -29.69 15.87 13.49
CA ILE A 784 -30.97 15.21 13.80
C ILE A 784 -31.39 15.62 15.21
N VAL A 785 -32.67 15.96 15.37
CA VAL A 785 -33.28 16.25 16.67
C VAL A 785 -33.33 14.97 17.49
N ASP A 786 -32.70 14.99 18.65
CA ASP A 786 -32.70 13.91 19.63
C ASP A 786 -33.88 14.03 20.59
N GLU A 787 -33.98 13.16 21.58
CA GLU A 787 -35.04 13.20 22.60
C GLU A 787 -35.09 14.55 23.32
N GLY A 788 -36.29 15.05 23.56
CA GLY A 788 -36.51 16.35 24.22
C GLY A 788 -36.21 17.58 23.37
N GLY A 789 -36.08 17.41 22.05
CA GLY A 789 -35.81 18.53 21.12
C GLY A 789 -34.35 18.98 21.13
N ILE A 790 -33.41 18.12 21.56
CA ILE A 790 -31.98 18.43 21.63
C ILE A 790 -31.34 18.25 20.23
N LEU A 791 -30.59 19.24 19.81
CA LEU A 791 -29.76 19.24 18.61
C LEU A 791 -28.30 19.36 18.99
N TYR A 792 -27.45 18.51 18.41
CA TYR A 792 -26.00 18.71 18.42
C TYR A 792 -25.60 19.55 17.22
N LEU A 793 -25.00 20.69 17.45
CA LEU A 793 -24.49 21.62 16.44
C LEU A 793 -22.98 21.79 16.63
N SER A 794 -22.21 21.81 15.51
CA SER A 794 -20.78 22.07 15.55
C SER A 794 -20.39 23.24 14.67
N GLY A 795 -19.21 23.83 14.91
CA GLY A 795 -18.74 24.99 14.16
C GLY A 795 -19.50 26.27 14.44
N ILE A 796 -20.13 26.36 15.62
CA ILE A 796 -20.90 27.55 16.03
C ILE A 796 -19.95 28.64 16.48
N SER A 797 -20.22 29.88 16.06
CA SER A 797 -19.44 31.07 16.39
C SER A 797 -20.35 32.17 17.00
N SER A 798 -19.77 33.29 17.32
CA SER A 798 -20.54 34.49 17.73
C SER A 798 -21.42 35.06 16.62
N LYS A 799 -21.08 34.73 15.34
CA LYS A 799 -21.95 35.08 14.21
C LYS A 799 -23.20 34.20 14.22
N SER A 800 -24.36 34.82 14.17
CA SER A 800 -25.65 34.09 14.13
C SER A 800 -25.76 33.22 12.86
N GLN A 801 -26.11 31.96 13.05
CA GLN A 801 -26.35 31.00 11.99
C GLN A 801 -27.81 30.58 11.95
N SER A 802 -28.39 30.49 10.76
CA SER A 802 -29.80 30.12 10.52
C SER A 802 -29.89 28.61 10.23
N TRP A 803 -30.85 27.95 10.88
CA TRP A 803 -31.14 26.55 10.78
C TRP A 803 -32.60 26.28 10.44
N THR A 804 -32.88 25.49 9.43
CA THR A 804 -34.21 25.00 9.07
C THR A 804 -34.40 23.57 9.56
N VAL A 805 -35.46 23.34 10.38
CA VAL A 805 -35.81 22.00 10.91
C VAL A 805 -37.06 21.48 10.21
N ARG A 806 -37.02 20.26 9.72
CA ARG A 806 -38.12 19.58 9.04
C ARG A 806 -38.46 18.24 9.70
N TRP A 807 -39.76 18.00 9.97
CA TRP A 807 -40.27 16.74 10.50
C TRP A 807 -41.38 16.13 9.65
N GLY A 808 -41.65 16.68 8.45
CA GLY A 808 -42.59 16.17 7.47
C GLY A 808 -42.50 16.94 6.15
N ASN A 809 -43.46 16.63 5.24
CA ASN A 809 -43.48 17.18 3.89
C ASN A 809 -44.42 18.39 3.73
N GLN A 810 -45.20 18.74 4.79
CA GLN A 810 -46.16 19.86 4.74
C GLN A 810 -45.49 21.15 5.22
N ALA A 811 -45.99 22.30 4.79
CA ALA A 811 -45.42 23.61 5.13
C ALA A 811 -45.46 23.91 6.64
N ASP A 812 -46.39 23.32 7.39
CA ASP A 812 -46.53 23.40 8.83
C ASP A 812 -45.66 22.41 9.61
N GLN A 813 -44.95 21.51 8.88
CA GLN A 813 -44.03 20.52 9.42
C GLN A 813 -42.54 20.95 9.27
N GLN A 814 -42.31 22.24 9.26
CA GLN A 814 -40.98 22.82 9.28
C GLN A 814 -40.97 24.15 10.07
N CYS A 815 -39.82 24.54 10.55
CA CYS A 815 -39.60 25.82 11.20
C CYS A 815 -38.14 26.26 11.09
N GLN A 816 -37.85 27.52 11.40
CA GLN A 816 -36.48 28.06 11.37
C GLN A 816 -36.13 28.64 12.74
N PHE A 817 -34.86 28.52 13.11
CA PHE A 817 -34.30 29.19 14.27
C PHE A 817 -32.88 29.70 13.95
N ALA A 818 -32.46 30.73 14.70
CA ALA A 818 -31.11 31.23 14.61
C ALA A 818 -30.37 30.99 15.95
N PHE A 819 -29.09 30.65 15.86
CA PHE A 819 -28.28 30.42 17.05
C PHE A 819 -26.88 31.01 16.86
N SER A 820 -26.35 31.60 17.95
CA SER A 820 -24.99 32.09 18.05
C SER A 820 -24.45 31.86 19.46
N THR A 821 -23.12 31.79 19.61
CA THR A 821 -22.48 31.77 20.91
C THR A 821 -22.40 33.19 21.52
N PRO A 822 -22.30 33.34 22.85
CA PRO A 822 -22.00 34.64 23.50
C PRO A 822 -20.64 35.17 23.00
N ASP A 823 -20.52 36.54 22.97
CA ASP A 823 -19.28 37.23 22.59
C ASP A 823 -18.11 37.04 23.59
N SER A 824 -18.40 36.62 24.82
CA SER A 824 -17.38 36.26 25.82
C SER A 824 -16.83 34.87 25.53
N GLU A 825 -15.50 34.74 25.42
CA GLU A 825 -14.86 33.43 25.23
C GLU A 825 -15.26 32.44 26.34
N PRO A 826 -16.04 31.40 26.02
CA PRO A 826 -16.37 30.36 26.98
C PRO A 826 -15.14 29.56 27.38
N THR A 827 -15.08 29.10 28.63
CA THR A 827 -13.99 28.27 29.15
C THR A 827 -14.00 26.82 28.60
N THR A 828 -15.07 26.45 27.93
CA THR A 828 -15.25 25.09 27.35
C THR A 828 -15.73 25.20 25.91
N TYR A 829 -15.27 24.29 25.06
CA TYR A 829 -15.70 24.19 23.65
C TYR A 829 -17.02 23.42 23.44
N VAL A 830 -17.62 22.89 24.51
CA VAL A 830 -18.95 22.26 24.49
C VAL A 830 -19.91 23.12 25.32
N LEU A 831 -20.87 23.71 24.68
CA LEU A 831 -21.85 24.61 25.25
C LEU A 831 -23.24 23.98 25.30
N GLN A 832 -24.09 24.49 26.17
CA GLN A 832 -25.54 24.22 26.19
C GLN A 832 -26.31 25.50 25.90
N GLY A 833 -27.37 25.39 25.12
CA GLY A 833 -28.21 26.53 24.75
C GLY A 833 -29.67 26.13 24.53
N THR A 834 -30.52 27.14 24.39
CA THR A 834 -31.92 26.97 24.04
C THR A 834 -32.26 27.88 22.87
N ALA A 835 -33.13 27.44 21.98
CA ALA A 835 -33.63 28.21 20.86
C ALA A 835 -35.13 27.96 20.66
N GLN A 836 -35.83 28.95 20.14
CA GLN A 836 -37.22 28.82 19.75
C GLN A 836 -37.32 28.85 18.23
N CYS A 837 -38.00 27.89 17.67
CA CYS A 837 -38.16 27.70 16.21
C CYS A 837 -39.47 28.39 15.78
N HIS A 838 -39.39 29.18 14.72
CA HIS A 838 -40.48 30.02 14.23
C HIS A 838 -41.00 29.61 12.87
#